data_8c0c236a1efa58940a0630a4d04a09ab
#
_entry.id   8c0c236a1efa58940a0630a4d04a09ab
#
_cell.length_a   1.000
_cell.length_b   1.000
_cell.length_c   1.000
_cell.angle_alpha   90.00
_cell.angle_beta   90.00
_cell.angle_gamma   90.00
#
_symmetry.space_group_name_H-M   'P 1'
#
loop_
_entity.id
_entity.type
_entity.pdbx_description
1 polymer ?
#
loop_
_entity_poly.entity_id
_entity_poly.type
_entity_poly.pdbx_seq_one_letter_code
_entity_poly.pdbx_strand_id
1 'polypeptide(L)'
;MVQVCVLLSAALMAFCVIWFADITRKKKGADEEKTNNNKSTALKVLSVVLVAVYACRLFTVDVIRDVIGLVPTEQLSGFSPAALALMTVLRMLTNVAVIAAMMAPWYKISFAKTLASLYVRFVYLLNVVFFTANVQTFVGQDAASGFTWRALQFGAECALALAISAVFLYDKIRKRDFDKKQILTMLGVLLPMIMAVLPLEALRTLFGTPDIVADDFSLTHRIVIYITFIVPALLYLLLKDREYGVRDFALTYIAVCGFVTYYSLVGTNFTVSNVPLHLCHTAIILMLLSFVFKSKKLFYFNYFVNVLGALVAVIIPDEAGNFFNPSTMQFWYNHIYAVFLPILGVALKIFPRPNIKMMRNSIVVFSVYFVFAALINTWFANYDPNVDYFFLRQDHILEFFTFAYPLKYQFTYVWQVGNLTFTFYPLYWLGVWVGFILLMFLEWLVYAALFRVFDDWGLLYRKKRMLKMDMLGLKKEMDGRPLSEPLHPEGANMIKISHFSKKYGGSDRFAVKDFNLEVYDGEVFGFIGHNGAGKSTTIKSLVGIQSITEGTMEICGYDIEKQPLQAKLNIGYVSDNHAVYEKLTGREYINYVADLYLVSKEDRTRRMEKYVGMFGLENSIDNEIKSYSHGMKQKIVVIAALIH
;
A
#
# COMPACT_ATOMS: atom_id res chain seq x y z
N MET A 1 -39.40 -21.49 -5.48
CA MET A 1 -38.12 -21.29 -6.20
C MET A 1 -37.03 -20.67 -5.30
N VAL A 2 -37.27 -19.54 -4.60
CA VAL A 2 -36.32 -18.93 -3.64
C VAL A 2 -35.83 -19.94 -2.61
N GLN A 3 -36.73 -20.73 -1.99
CA GLN A 3 -36.36 -21.78 -1.04
C GLN A 3 -35.39 -22.80 -1.65
N VAL A 4 -35.59 -23.17 -2.93
CA VAL A 4 -34.71 -24.09 -3.65
C VAL A 4 -33.33 -23.45 -3.87
N CYS A 5 -33.25 -22.19 -4.24
CA CYS A 5 -31.97 -21.47 -4.41
C CYS A 5 -31.23 -21.33 -3.09
N VAL A 6 -31.94 -21.03 -1.98
CA VAL A 6 -31.33 -20.97 -0.63
C VAL A 6 -30.82 -22.34 -0.22
N LEU A 7 -31.60 -23.42 -0.47
CA LEU A 7 -31.20 -24.80 -0.17
C LEU A 7 -30.00 -25.23 -1.00
N LEU A 8 -29.94 -24.90 -2.30
CA LEU A 8 -28.81 -25.19 -3.18
C LEU A 8 -27.56 -24.42 -2.73
N SER A 9 -27.71 -23.15 -2.34
CA SER A 9 -26.61 -22.35 -1.81
C SER A 9 -26.11 -22.90 -0.49
N ALA A 10 -27.00 -23.30 0.41
CA ALA A 10 -26.64 -23.96 1.68
C ALA A 10 -25.98 -25.32 1.43
N ALA A 11 -26.46 -26.10 0.48
CA ALA A 11 -25.86 -27.38 0.09
C ALA A 11 -24.45 -27.19 -0.49
N LEU A 12 -24.25 -26.19 -1.36
CA LEU A 12 -22.95 -25.86 -1.91
C LEU A 12 -21.97 -25.39 -0.81
N MET A 13 -22.45 -24.56 0.12
CA MET A 13 -21.67 -24.13 1.28
C MET A 13 -21.29 -25.34 2.16
N ALA A 14 -22.25 -26.21 2.47
CA ALA A 14 -22.00 -27.43 3.24
C ALA A 14 -21.00 -28.36 2.52
N PHE A 15 -21.17 -28.54 1.20
CA PHE A 15 -20.22 -29.30 0.39
C PHE A 15 -18.81 -28.72 0.46
N CYS A 16 -18.65 -27.42 0.28
CA CYS A 16 -17.35 -26.74 0.40
C CYS A 16 -16.72 -26.95 1.78
N VAL A 17 -17.52 -26.82 2.86
CA VAL A 17 -17.03 -27.01 4.23
C VAL A 17 -16.64 -28.48 4.48
N ILE A 18 -17.47 -29.43 4.01
CA ILE A 18 -17.19 -30.87 4.12
C ILE A 18 -15.95 -31.25 3.32
N TRP A 19 -15.84 -30.75 2.09
CA TRP A 19 -14.68 -30.97 1.23
C TRP A 19 -13.40 -30.47 1.89
N PHE A 20 -13.42 -29.27 2.47
CA PHE A 20 -12.29 -28.75 3.24
C PHE A 20 -12.02 -29.58 4.50
N ALA A 21 -13.06 -30.03 5.21
CA ALA A 21 -12.92 -30.91 6.37
C ALA A 21 -12.33 -32.28 5.97
N ASP A 22 -12.71 -32.83 4.81
CA ASP A 22 -12.20 -34.09 4.29
C ASP A 22 -10.73 -33.98 3.85
N ILE A 23 -10.36 -32.88 3.16
CA ILE A 23 -8.95 -32.55 2.85
C ILE A 23 -8.11 -32.49 4.14
N THR A 24 -8.69 -31.96 5.23
CA THR A 24 -7.98 -31.85 6.52
C THR A 24 -7.99 -33.16 7.33
N ARG A 25 -8.99 -34.03 7.13
CA ARG A 25 -9.16 -35.31 7.86
C ARG A 25 -8.37 -36.47 7.28
N LYS A 26 -8.25 -36.59 5.96
CA LYS A 26 -7.63 -37.71 5.25
C LYS A 26 -6.15 -37.91 5.56
N LYS A 27 -5.54 -37.11 6.45
CA LYS A 27 -4.10 -37.14 6.73
C LYS A 27 -3.73 -36.98 8.21
N LYS A 28 -4.34 -37.77 9.09
CA LYS A 28 -3.69 -38.10 10.36
C LYS A 28 -2.53 -39.08 10.08
N GLY A 29 -1.39 -38.55 9.63
CA GLY A 29 -0.20 -39.36 9.34
C GLY A 29 0.60 -38.95 8.12
N ALA A 30 0.15 -37.99 7.33
CA ALA A 30 0.92 -37.46 6.22
C ALA A 30 1.39 -36.02 6.54
N ASP A 31 2.54 -35.68 5.97
CA ASP A 31 3.27 -34.45 6.07
C ASP A 31 2.37 -33.19 6.23
N GLU A 32 2.45 -32.53 7.36
CA GLU A 32 1.60 -31.39 7.73
C GLU A 32 1.75 -30.24 6.73
N GLU A 33 2.93 -30.12 6.13
CA GLU A 33 3.27 -29.15 5.10
C GLU A 33 2.49 -29.39 3.80
N LYS A 34 2.37 -30.66 3.37
CA LYS A 34 1.63 -31.04 2.15
C LYS A 34 0.12 -30.81 2.32
N THR A 35 -0.39 -31.01 3.52
CA THR A 35 -1.81 -30.75 3.86
C THR A 35 -2.12 -29.27 3.88
N ASN A 36 -1.23 -28.43 4.42
CA ASN A 36 -1.37 -26.98 4.41
C ASN A 36 -1.26 -26.40 2.99
N ASN A 37 -0.41 -26.96 2.13
CA ASN A 37 -0.30 -26.55 0.72
C ASN A 37 -1.56 -26.88 -0.08
N ASN A 38 -2.13 -28.08 0.08
CA ASN A 38 -3.38 -28.45 -0.59
C ASN A 38 -4.56 -27.58 -0.16
N LYS A 39 -4.66 -27.26 1.14
CA LYS A 39 -5.67 -26.35 1.68
C LYS A 39 -5.51 -24.94 1.11
N SER A 40 -4.30 -24.42 1.06
CA SER A 40 -4.01 -23.12 0.47
C SER A 40 -4.40 -23.07 -1.02
N THR A 41 -4.07 -24.12 -1.78
CA THR A 41 -4.43 -24.22 -3.20
C THR A 41 -5.94 -24.26 -3.41
N ALA A 42 -6.64 -25.06 -2.63
CA ALA A 42 -8.11 -25.14 -2.69
C ALA A 42 -8.78 -23.80 -2.39
N LEU A 43 -8.31 -23.05 -1.37
CA LEU A 43 -8.81 -21.70 -1.07
C LEU A 43 -8.57 -20.72 -2.22
N LYS A 44 -7.42 -20.79 -2.88
CA LYS A 44 -7.12 -19.97 -4.07
C LYS A 44 -8.06 -20.30 -5.23
N VAL A 45 -8.30 -21.60 -5.48
CA VAL A 45 -9.27 -22.01 -6.51
C VAL A 45 -10.67 -21.48 -6.21
N LEU A 46 -11.14 -21.62 -4.96
CA LEU A 46 -12.45 -21.06 -4.57
C LEU A 46 -12.48 -19.53 -4.74
N SER A 47 -11.40 -18.83 -4.44
CA SER A 47 -11.35 -17.38 -4.65
C SER A 47 -11.41 -17.00 -6.12
N VAL A 48 -10.77 -17.75 -7.02
CA VAL A 48 -10.85 -17.52 -8.48
C VAL A 48 -12.26 -17.77 -8.98
N VAL A 49 -12.92 -18.85 -8.53
CA VAL A 49 -14.33 -19.12 -8.86
C VAL A 49 -15.23 -17.99 -8.35
N LEU A 50 -14.98 -17.49 -7.12
CA LEU A 50 -15.71 -16.35 -6.57
C LEU A 50 -15.52 -15.09 -7.42
N VAL A 51 -14.28 -14.81 -7.89
CA VAL A 51 -14.01 -13.70 -8.82
C VAL A 51 -14.84 -13.84 -10.09
N ALA A 52 -14.92 -15.02 -10.69
CA ALA A 52 -15.69 -15.27 -11.91
C ALA A 52 -17.19 -15.05 -11.67
N VAL A 53 -17.74 -15.61 -10.58
CA VAL A 53 -19.16 -15.46 -10.21
C VAL A 53 -19.50 -13.98 -9.96
N TYR A 54 -18.64 -13.27 -9.23
CA TYR A 54 -18.84 -11.86 -8.95
C TYR A 54 -18.72 -10.99 -10.21
N ALA A 55 -17.72 -11.23 -11.06
CA ALA A 55 -17.55 -10.53 -12.33
C ALA A 55 -18.78 -10.75 -13.24
N CYS A 56 -19.27 -11.99 -13.34
CA CYS A 56 -20.52 -12.26 -14.06
C CYS A 56 -21.70 -11.44 -13.49
N ARG A 57 -21.80 -11.30 -12.16
CA ARG A 57 -22.82 -10.44 -11.56
C ARG A 57 -22.60 -8.98 -11.92
N LEU A 58 -21.38 -8.51 -11.90
CA LEU A 58 -21.02 -7.11 -12.14
C LEU A 58 -21.31 -6.68 -13.60
N PHE A 59 -21.02 -7.56 -14.57
CA PHE A 59 -21.08 -7.23 -16.00
C PHE A 59 -22.35 -7.65 -16.70
N THR A 60 -23.15 -8.58 -16.15
CA THR A 60 -24.37 -9.05 -16.80
C THR A 60 -25.63 -8.29 -16.39
N VAL A 61 -25.49 -7.30 -15.50
CA VAL A 61 -26.63 -6.58 -14.93
C VAL A 61 -26.40 -5.10 -15.13
N ASP A 62 -27.33 -4.46 -15.81
CA ASP A 62 -27.56 -3.01 -15.75
C ASP A 62 -27.87 -2.51 -14.32
N VAL A 63 -27.84 -3.40 -13.39
CA VAL A 63 -28.25 -3.33 -11.99
C VAL A 63 -27.38 -2.43 -11.14
N ILE A 64 -26.13 -2.18 -11.54
CA ILE A 64 -25.31 -1.23 -10.78
C ILE A 64 -25.93 0.16 -10.84
N ARG A 65 -26.47 0.52 -11.97
CA ARG A 65 -27.21 1.76 -12.17
C ARG A 65 -28.47 1.82 -11.32
N ASP A 66 -29.15 0.69 -11.18
CA ASP A 66 -30.43 0.59 -10.49
C ASP A 66 -30.27 0.51 -8.96
N VAL A 67 -29.13 -0.01 -8.48
CA VAL A 67 -28.89 -0.25 -7.05
C VAL A 67 -28.42 0.99 -6.30
N ILE A 68 -27.93 2.02 -6.97
CA ILE A 68 -27.38 3.22 -6.31
C ILE A 68 -28.43 4.33 -6.11
N GLY A 69 -29.71 4.02 -6.26
CA GLY A 69 -30.78 5.03 -6.14
C GLY A 69 -30.97 5.86 -7.41
N LEU A 70 -30.42 5.40 -8.55
CA LEU A 70 -30.64 6.01 -9.87
C LEU A 70 -31.94 5.53 -10.52
N VAL A 71 -32.56 4.45 -9.99
CA VAL A 71 -33.91 4.08 -10.37
C VAL A 71 -34.90 4.86 -9.52
N PRO A 72 -35.79 5.62 -10.12
CA PRO A 72 -36.93 6.19 -9.39
C PRO A 72 -37.60 5.08 -8.59
N THR A 73 -37.82 5.31 -7.30
CA THR A 73 -38.48 4.37 -6.36
C THR A 73 -39.84 3.85 -6.86
N GLU A 74 -40.43 4.55 -7.82
CA GLU A 74 -41.68 4.18 -8.52
C GLU A 74 -41.53 2.92 -9.40
N GLN A 75 -40.32 2.53 -9.78
CA GLN A 75 -40.10 1.38 -10.67
C GLN A 75 -39.86 0.06 -9.94
N LEU A 76 -39.60 0.06 -8.64
CA LEU A 76 -39.47 -1.15 -7.81
C LEU A 76 -40.75 -1.32 -6.98
N SER A 77 -41.81 -1.83 -7.60
CA SER A 77 -43.07 -2.10 -6.92
C SER A 77 -42.87 -3.08 -5.75
N GLY A 78 -43.19 -2.64 -4.54
CA GLY A 78 -43.16 -3.47 -3.33
C GLY A 78 -42.10 -3.11 -2.29
N PHE A 79 -41.18 -2.18 -2.57
CA PHE A 79 -40.23 -1.69 -1.57
C PHE A 79 -40.58 -0.28 -1.09
N SER A 80 -40.51 -0.07 0.23
CA SER A 80 -40.48 1.29 0.75
C SER A 80 -39.14 1.96 0.41
N PRO A 81 -39.07 3.30 0.29
CA PRO A 81 -37.81 4.02 0.06
C PRO A 81 -36.73 3.66 1.08
N ALA A 82 -37.09 3.50 2.35
CA ALA A 82 -36.17 3.10 3.41
C ALA A 82 -35.62 1.68 3.23
N ALA A 83 -36.45 0.73 2.78
CA ALA A 83 -36.04 -0.64 2.50
C ALA A 83 -35.05 -0.68 1.33
N LEU A 84 -35.34 0.07 0.25
CA LEU A 84 -34.45 0.19 -0.90
C LEU A 84 -33.10 0.82 -0.50
N ALA A 85 -33.12 1.88 0.28
CA ALA A 85 -31.92 2.53 0.81
C ALA A 85 -31.08 1.54 1.65
N LEU A 86 -31.72 0.75 2.51
CA LEU A 86 -31.03 -0.27 3.32
C LEU A 86 -30.40 -1.36 2.43
N MET A 87 -31.10 -1.83 1.40
CA MET A 87 -30.57 -2.82 0.45
C MET A 87 -29.39 -2.26 -0.33
N THR A 88 -29.43 -0.98 -0.70
CA THR A 88 -28.33 -0.29 -1.38
C THR A 88 -27.08 -0.23 -0.47
N VAL A 89 -27.25 0.14 0.80
CA VAL A 89 -26.16 0.11 1.79
C VAL A 89 -25.58 -1.32 1.92
N LEU A 90 -26.43 -2.32 2.09
CA LEU A 90 -25.99 -3.71 2.22
C LEU A 90 -25.22 -4.18 0.97
N ARG A 91 -25.64 -3.74 -0.22
CA ARG A 91 -24.96 -4.03 -1.48
C ARG A 91 -23.56 -3.46 -1.51
N MET A 92 -23.36 -2.20 -1.11
CA MET A 92 -22.05 -1.59 -1.08
C MET A 92 -21.13 -2.26 -0.06
N LEU A 93 -21.63 -2.60 1.13
CA LEU A 93 -20.89 -3.41 2.11
C LEU A 93 -20.51 -4.77 1.53
N THR A 94 -21.39 -5.39 0.73
CA THR A 94 -21.12 -6.67 0.07
C THR A 94 -19.98 -6.57 -0.94
N ASN A 95 -19.92 -5.50 -1.73
CA ASN A 95 -18.83 -5.27 -2.67
C ASN A 95 -17.48 -5.17 -1.96
N VAL A 96 -17.42 -4.49 -0.82
CA VAL A 96 -16.19 -4.42 0.01
C VAL A 96 -15.86 -5.78 0.63
N ALA A 97 -16.88 -6.55 1.06
CA ALA A 97 -16.68 -7.86 1.68
C ALA A 97 -16.22 -8.93 0.68
N VAL A 98 -16.81 -8.99 -0.52
CA VAL A 98 -16.43 -9.98 -1.53
C VAL A 98 -14.96 -9.82 -1.95
N ILE A 99 -14.47 -8.59 -2.06
CA ILE A 99 -13.07 -8.32 -2.37
C ILE A 99 -12.15 -8.87 -1.27
N ALA A 100 -12.52 -8.71 0.00
CA ALA A 100 -11.79 -9.31 1.11
C ALA A 100 -11.75 -10.85 1.02
N ALA A 101 -12.87 -11.49 0.67
CA ALA A 101 -12.93 -12.93 0.46
C ALA A 101 -12.05 -13.40 -0.70
N MET A 102 -12.03 -12.65 -1.81
CA MET A 102 -11.22 -12.94 -2.99
C MET A 102 -9.71 -12.81 -2.72
N MET A 103 -9.30 -11.79 -1.97
CA MET A 103 -7.88 -11.48 -1.76
C MET A 103 -7.24 -12.30 -0.64
N ALA A 104 -7.98 -12.59 0.45
CA ALA A 104 -7.42 -13.22 1.65
C ALA A 104 -6.68 -14.56 1.40
N PRO A 105 -7.11 -15.46 0.49
CA PRO A 105 -6.39 -16.70 0.20
C PRO A 105 -4.98 -16.52 -0.38
N TRP A 106 -4.69 -15.37 -0.97
CA TRP A 106 -3.42 -15.07 -1.62
C TRP A 106 -2.37 -14.48 -0.66
N TYR A 107 -2.80 -14.08 0.54
CA TYR A 107 -1.93 -13.49 1.55
C TYR A 107 -1.76 -14.42 2.77
N LYS A 108 -0.50 -14.70 3.14
CA LYS A 108 -0.17 -15.57 4.28
C LYS A 108 -0.23 -14.84 5.64
N ILE A 109 -0.84 -13.65 5.71
CA ILE A 109 -0.88 -12.81 6.91
C ILE A 109 -2.16 -13.04 7.73
N SER A 110 -2.03 -13.00 9.07
CA SER A 110 -3.16 -13.19 9.98
C SER A 110 -4.22 -12.10 9.84
N PHE A 111 -3.83 -10.86 9.49
CA PHE A 111 -4.74 -9.75 9.26
C PHE A 111 -5.76 -10.02 8.14
N ALA A 112 -5.31 -10.51 6.96
CA ALA A 112 -6.22 -10.84 5.85
C ALA A 112 -7.23 -11.94 6.25
N LYS A 113 -6.77 -12.93 7.02
CA LYS A 113 -7.63 -13.98 7.57
C LYS A 113 -8.64 -13.44 8.58
N THR A 114 -8.26 -12.45 9.40
CA THR A 114 -9.17 -11.79 10.34
C THR A 114 -10.28 -11.05 9.60
N LEU A 115 -9.91 -10.26 8.57
CA LEU A 115 -10.86 -9.54 7.74
C LEU A 115 -11.86 -10.51 7.07
N ALA A 116 -11.37 -11.57 6.44
CA ALA A 116 -12.21 -12.58 5.78
C ALA A 116 -13.07 -13.38 6.79
N SER A 117 -12.56 -13.70 7.98
CA SER A 117 -13.30 -14.50 8.97
C SER A 117 -14.40 -13.72 9.68
N LEU A 118 -14.23 -12.43 9.93
CA LEU A 118 -15.17 -11.61 10.72
C LEU A 118 -16.06 -10.76 9.81
N TYR A 119 -15.47 -9.86 9.02
CA TYR A 119 -16.22 -8.90 8.23
C TYR A 119 -17.01 -9.55 7.09
N VAL A 120 -16.36 -10.42 6.31
CA VAL A 120 -17.01 -11.15 5.21
C VAL A 120 -18.17 -11.98 5.74
N ARG A 121 -17.98 -12.68 6.84
CA ARG A 121 -19.03 -13.49 7.46
C ARG A 121 -20.21 -12.63 7.89
N PHE A 122 -19.97 -11.54 8.60
CA PHE A 122 -21.03 -10.65 9.06
C PHE A 122 -21.88 -10.15 7.91
N VAL A 123 -21.25 -9.61 6.86
CA VAL A 123 -21.95 -9.05 5.70
C VAL A 123 -22.71 -10.14 4.93
N TYR A 124 -22.09 -11.30 4.69
CA TYR A 124 -22.75 -12.35 3.92
C TYR A 124 -23.85 -13.08 4.69
N LEU A 125 -23.79 -13.13 6.01
CA LEU A 125 -24.94 -13.60 6.82
C LEU A 125 -26.13 -12.62 6.70
N LEU A 126 -25.88 -11.32 6.71
CA LEU A 126 -26.94 -10.35 6.43
C LEU A 126 -27.52 -10.53 5.02
N ASN A 127 -26.68 -10.80 4.02
CA ASN A 127 -27.15 -11.08 2.65
C ASN A 127 -28.01 -12.37 2.58
N VAL A 128 -27.72 -13.39 3.37
CA VAL A 128 -28.55 -14.59 3.46
C VAL A 128 -29.91 -14.28 4.12
N VAL A 129 -29.90 -13.47 5.19
CA VAL A 129 -31.14 -13.01 5.84
C VAL A 129 -32.03 -12.22 4.88
N PHE A 130 -31.44 -11.30 4.12
CA PHE A 130 -32.14 -10.45 3.16
C PHE A 130 -32.07 -10.97 1.72
N PHE A 131 -31.86 -12.28 1.51
CA PHE A 131 -31.56 -12.87 0.21
C PHE A 131 -32.60 -12.55 -0.85
N THR A 132 -33.88 -12.74 -0.55
CA THR A 132 -34.98 -12.49 -1.49
C THR A 132 -35.04 -11.01 -1.88
N ALA A 133 -34.95 -10.10 -0.92
CA ALA A 133 -34.95 -8.67 -1.17
C ALA A 133 -33.76 -8.24 -2.05
N ASN A 134 -32.55 -8.77 -1.78
CA ASN A 134 -31.41 -8.51 -2.63
C ASN A 134 -31.61 -9.00 -4.06
N VAL A 135 -32.09 -10.22 -4.24
CA VAL A 135 -32.35 -10.75 -5.60
C VAL A 135 -33.41 -9.93 -6.32
N GLN A 136 -34.45 -9.51 -5.64
CA GLN A 136 -35.50 -8.63 -6.24
C GLN A 136 -34.90 -7.29 -6.71
N THR A 137 -33.98 -6.69 -5.95
CA THR A 137 -33.29 -5.47 -6.38
C THR A 137 -32.37 -5.70 -7.59
N PHE A 138 -31.98 -6.93 -7.91
CA PHE A 138 -31.19 -7.26 -9.11
C PHE A 138 -32.03 -7.43 -10.38
N VAL A 139 -33.28 -7.75 -10.25
CA VAL A 139 -34.10 -8.17 -11.39
C VAL A 139 -34.97 -7.02 -11.93
N GLY A 140 -35.21 -5.97 -11.14
CA GLY A 140 -36.08 -4.88 -11.54
C GLY A 140 -37.51 -5.35 -11.83
N GLN A 141 -38.19 -4.69 -12.75
CA GLN A 141 -39.59 -5.02 -13.13
C GLN A 141 -39.74 -6.24 -14.06
N ASP A 142 -38.68 -6.65 -14.79
CA ASP A 142 -38.75 -7.80 -15.72
C ASP A 142 -38.64 -9.16 -15.01
N ALA A 143 -39.29 -9.26 -13.90
CA ALA A 143 -39.04 -10.19 -12.81
C ALA A 143 -39.23 -11.68 -13.12
N ALA A 144 -39.99 -12.07 -14.14
CA ALA A 144 -40.40 -13.47 -14.24
C ALA A 144 -39.34 -14.43 -14.80
N SER A 145 -38.51 -14.01 -15.75
CA SER A 145 -37.52 -14.88 -16.40
C SER A 145 -36.13 -14.80 -15.81
N GLY A 146 -35.74 -13.65 -15.26
CA GLY A 146 -34.39 -13.39 -14.73
C GLY A 146 -34.19 -13.82 -13.27
N PHE A 147 -35.24 -13.90 -12.46
CA PHE A 147 -35.16 -14.10 -11.01
C PHE A 147 -34.39 -15.39 -10.62
N THR A 148 -34.69 -16.51 -11.27
CA THR A 148 -34.07 -17.81 -10.93
C THR A 148 -32.55 -17.80 -11.17
N TRP A 149 -32.14 -17.28 -12.32
CA TRP A 149 -30.73 -17.21 -12.66
C TRP A 149 -29.95 -16.28 -11.70
N ARG A 150 -30.51 -15.13 -11.38
CA ARG A 150 -29.94 -14.17 -10.44
C ARG A 150 -29.86 -14.73 -9.03
N ALA A 151 -30.90 -15.44 -8.59
CA ALA A 151 -30.91 -16.11 -7.29
C ALA A 151 -29.81 -17.19 -7.22
N LEU A 152 -29.62 -17.98 -8.29
CA LEU A 152 -28.55 -18.98 -8.36
C LEU A 152 -27.17 -18.33 -8.32
N GLN A 153 -26.96 -17.29 -9.11
CA GLN A 153 -25.70 -16.57 -9.19
C GLN A 153 -25.32 -15.93 -7.83
N PHE A 154 -26.26 -15.20 -7.23
CA PHE A 154 -26.02 -14.57 -5.92
C PHE A 154 -25.91 -15.59 -4.79
N GLY A 155 -26.69 -16.68 -4.87
CA GLY A 155 -26.57 -17.80 -3.92
C GLY A 155 -25.20 -18.47 -3.99
N ALA A 156 -24.66 -18.69 -5.19
CA ALA A 156 -23.31 -19.21 -5.37
C ALA A 156 -22.24 -18.25 -4.80
N GLU A 157 -22.39 -16.94 -5.01
CA GLU A 157 -21.50 -15.93 -4.42
C GLU A 157 -21.53 -16.00 -2.89
N CYS A 158 -22.72 -16.01 -2.28
CA CYS A 158 -22.90 -16.13 -0.83
C CYS A 158 -22.26 -17.41 -0.29
N ALA A 159 -22.50 -18.55 -0.93
CA ALA A 159 -21.97 -19.84 -0.52
C ALA A 159 -20.44 -19.87 -0.58
N LEU A 160 -19.83 -19.39 -1.65
CA LEU A 160 -18.37 -19.36 -1.81
C LEU A 160 -17.71 -18.41 -0.80
N ALA A 161 -18.25 -17.20 -0.64
CA ALA A 161 -17.71 -16.22 0.31
C ALA A 161 -17.80 -16.73 1.76
N LEU A 162 -18.94 -17.32 2.14
CA LEU A 162 -19.13 -17.92 3.48
C LEU A 162 -18.25 -19.15 3.68
N ALA A 163 -18.04 -19.99 2.66
CA ALA A 163 -17.13 -21.13 2.75
C ALA A 163 -15.68 -20.68 3.00
N ILE A 164 -15.18 -19.70 2.23
CA ILE A 164 -13.84 -19.12 2.44
C ILE A 164 -13.73 -18.53 3.86
N SER A 165 -14.73 -17.76 4.28
CA SER A 165 -14.77 -17.18 5.62
C SER A 165 -14.79 -18.24 6.73
N ALA A 166 -15.56 -19.33 6.56
CA ALA A 166 -15.65 -20.42 7.52
C ALA A 166 -14.32 -21.13 7.75
N VAL A 167 -13.57 -21.37 6.66
CA VAL A 167 -12.24 -22.01 6.74
C VAL A 167 -11.26 -21.13 7.53
N PHE A 168 -11.25 -19.82 7.28
CA PHE A 168 -10.38 -18.92 8.03
C PHE A 168 -10.79 -18.75 9.49
N LEU A 169 -12.10 -18.74 9.78
CA LEU A 169 -12.57 -18.69 11.17
C LEU A 169 -12.19 -19.96 11.93
N TYR A 170 -12.38 -21.13 11.32
CA TYR A 170 -11.97 -22.40 11.91
C TYR A 170 -10.47 -22.41 12.27
N ASP A 171 -9.63 -21.94 11.33
CA ASP A 171 -8.18 -21.83 11.57
C ASP A 171 -7.86 -20.89 12.76
N LYS A 172 -8.57 -19.76 12.85
CA LYS A 172 -8.36 -18.78 13.93
C LYS A 172 -8.81 -19.33 15.29
N ILE A 173 -9.96 -19.99 15.34
CA ILE A 173 -10.47 -20.62 16.58
C ILE A 173 -9.49 -21.72 17.02
N ARG A 174 -9.06 -22.60 16.09
CA ARG A 174 -8.12 -23.68 16.39
C ARG A 174 -6.78 -23.18 16.93
N LYS A 175 -6.27 -22.08 16.36
CA LYS A 175 -4.98 -21.47 16.75
C LYS A 175 -5.10 -20.46 17.89
N ARG A 176 -6.30 -20.16 18.35
CA ARG A 176 -6.61 -19.07 19.30
C ARG A 176 -6.00 -17.72 18.89
N ASP A 177 -5.93 -17.46 17.56
CA ASP A 177 -5.29 -16.28 16.96
C ASP A 177 -6.30 -15.12 16.83
N PHE A 178 -6.76 -14.59 17.98
CA PHE A 178 -7.60 -13.40 18.07
C PHE A 178 -6.82 -12.29 18.77
N ASP A 179 -6.13 -11.47 17.98
CA ASP A 179 -5.39 -10.32 18.47
C ASP A 179 -6.24 -9.04 18.36
N LYS A 180 -6.44 -8.35 19.50
CA LYS A 180 -7.14 -7.05 19.57
C LYS A 180 -6.55 -6.01 18.60
N LYS A 181 -5.23 -6.04 18.43
CA LYS A 181 -4.50 -5.14 17.55
C LYS A 181 -4.87 -5.34 16.07
N GLN A 182 -5.11 -6.58 15.66
CA GLN A 182 -5.57 -6.90 14.30
C GLN A 182 -7.01 -6.46 14.08
N ILE A 183 -7.89 -6.63 15.06
CA ILE A 183 -9.28 -6.18 14.99
C ILE A 183 -9.33 -4.65 14.86
N LEU A 184 -8.56 -3.93 15.68
CA LEU A 184 -8.48 -2.46 15.58
C LEU A 184 -7.95 -2.01 14.21
N THR A 185 -6.94 -2.69 13.68
CA THR A 185 -6.42 -2.42 12.33
C THR A 185 -7.48 -2.68 11.27
N MET A 186 -8.24 -3.76 11.41
CA MET A 186 -9.36 -4.08 10.51
C MET A 186 -10.41 -2.97 10.51
N LEU A 187 -10.86 -2.55 11.68
CA LEU A 187 -11.85 -1.47 11.81
C LEU A 187 -11.31 -0.15 11.22
N GLY A 188 -10.05 0.19 11.48
CA GLY A 188 -9.43 1.39 10.95
C GLY A 188 -9.25 1.40 9.43
N VAL A 189 -9.05 0.23 8.79
CA VAL A 189 -9.01 0.11 7.33
C VAL A 189 -10.42 0.07 6.73
N LEU A 190 -11.36 -0.62 7.38
CA LEU A 190 -12.74 -0.72 6.88
C LEU A 190 -13.50 0.59 6.99
N LEU A 191 -13.32 1.37 8.06
CA LEU A 191 -14.10 2.58 8.28
C LEU A 191 -14.01 3.58 7.11
N PRO A 192 -12.83 3.97 6.62
CA PRO A 192 -12.73 4.82 5.44
C PRO A 192 -13.33 4.18 4.18
N MET A 193 -13.19 2.87 4.02
CA MET A 193 -13.77 2.15 2.88
C MET A 193 -15.28 2.13 2.93
N ILE A 194 -15.86 1.86 4.08
CA ILE A 194 -17.31 1.90 4.28
C ILE A 194 -17.84 3.32 4.04
N MET A 195 -17.17 4.34 4.58
CA MET A 195 -17.55 5.74 4.34
C MET A 195 -17.50 6.12 2.86
N ALA A 196 -16.49 5.65 2.12
CA ALA A 196 -16.36 5.91 0.70
C ALA A 196 -17.44 5.22 -0.15
N VAL A 197 -17.91 4.06 0.26
CA VAL A 197 -18.94 3.28 -0.47
C VAL A 197 -20.35 3.52 0.03
N LEU A 198 -20.55 4.22 1.15
CA LEU A 198 -21.88 4.54 1.65
C LEU A 198 -22.62 5.40 0.63
N PRO A 199 -23.76 4.94 0.12
CA PRO A 199 -24.58 5.72 -0.80
C PRO A 199 -25.26 6.83 0.01
N LEU A 200 -24.74 8.06 -0.08
CA LEU A 200 -25.23 9.20 0.70
C LEU A 200 -26.70 9.49 0.40
N GLU A 201 -27.17 9.27 -0.83
CA GLU A 201 -28.58 9.38 -1.18
C GLU A 201 -29.45 8.38 -0.39
N ALA A 202 -28.95 7.15 -0.18
CA ALA A 202 -29.65 6.19 0.67
C ALA A 202 -29.69 6.63 2.14
N LEU A 203 -28.61 7.23 2.64
CA LEU A 203 -28.59 7.80 3.99
C LEU A 203 -29.56 8.99 4.11
N ARG A 204 -29.61 9.86 3.11
CA ARG A 204 -30.58 10.93 3.02
C ARG A 204 -32.01 10.41 3.12
N THR A 205 -32.35 9.39 2.34
CA THR A 205 -33.66 8.75 2.36
C THR A 205 -34.00 8.14 3.73
N LEU A 206 -33.03 7.52 4.40
CA LEU A 206 -33.22 6.92 5.72
C LEU A 206 -33.41 7.95 6.84
N PHE A 207 -32.69 9.06 6.78
CA PHE A 207 -32.66 10.06 7.86
C PHE A 207 -33.46 11.33 7.55
N GLY A 208 -34.04 11.44 6.34
CA GLY A 208 -34.86 12.60 5.95
C GLY A 208 -34.09 13.93 5.92
N THR A 209 -32.80 13.88 5.56
CA THR A 209 -31.97 15.09 5.52
C THR A 209 -32.25 15.94 4.27
N PRO A 210 -32.18 17.29 4.35
CA PRO A 210 -32.36 18.18 3.22
C PRO A 210 -31.22 18.05 2.20
N ASP A 211 -31.43 18.62 1.01
CA ASP A 211 -30.37 18.77 0.03
C ASP A 211 -29.23 19.62 0.58
N ILE A 212 -28.00 19.15 0.38
CA ILE A 212 -26.78 19.86 0.76
C ILE A 212 -25.98 20.08 -0.51
N VAL A 213 -25.77 21.35 -0.85
CA VAL A 213 -24.94 21.72 -2.00
C VAL A 213 -23.52 22.00 -1.51
N ALA A 214 -22.54 21.46 -2.21
CA ALA A 214 -21.11 21.69 -1.92
C ALA A 214 -20.61 22.81 -2.83
N ASP A 215 -21.06 24.05 -2.57
CA ASP A 215 -20.54 25.24 -3.23
C ASP A 215 -19.09 25.51 -2.81
N ASP A 216 -18.36 26.25 -3.61
CA ASP A 216 -16.97 26.61 -3.38
C ASP A 216 -16.76 27.21 -1.98
N PHE A 217 -15.85 26.59 -1.22
CA PHE A 217 -15.52 26.93 0.16
C PHE A 217 -16.70 26.96 1.14
N SER A 218 -17.86 26.40 0.78
CA SER A 218 -18.93 26.11 1.73
C SER A 218 -18.44 25.24 2.88
N LEU A 219 -19.22 25.12 3.96
CA LEU A 219 -18.85 24.25 5.09
C LEU A 219 -18.65 22.80 4.62
N THR A 220 -19.54 22.29 3.76
CA THR A 220 -19.46 20.94 3.21
C THR A 220 -18.19 20.74 2.42
N HIS A 221 -17.87 21.67 1.51
CA HIS A 221 -16.64 21.60 0.72
C HIS A 221 -15.38 21.63 1.61
N ARG A 222 -15.31 22.49 2.61
CA ARG A 222 -14.20 22.51 3.57
C ARG A 222 -14.06 21.19 4.34
N ILE A 223 -15.17 20.55 4.73
CA ILE A 223 -15.15 19.23 5.36
C ILE A 223 -14.53 18.20 4.42
N VAL A 224 -14.89 18.20 3.13
CA VAL A 224 -14.28 17.29 2.13
C VAL A 224 -12.79 17.52 1.99
N ILE A 225 -12.35 18.78 1.93
CA ILE A 225 -10.91 19.12 1.91
C ILE A 225 -10.21 18.54 3.16
N TYR A 226 -10.77 18.75 4.36
CA TYR A 226 -10.17 18.20 5.59
C TYR A 226 -10.12 16.67 5.58
N ILE A 227 -11.18 15.99 5.13
CA ILE A 227 -11.21 14.53 5.03
C ILE A 227 -10.10 14.03 4.10
N THR A 228 -9.83 14.73 3.00
CA THR A 228 -8.77 14.38 2.03
C THR A 228 -7.39 14.30 2.68
N PHE A 229 -7.12 15.05 3.73
CA PHE A 229 -5.83 15.03 4.43
C PHE A 229 -5.86 14.22 5.73
N ILE A 230 -6.96 14.27 6.49
CA ILE A 230 -7.07 13.60 7.79
C ILE A 230 -7.12 12.08 7.63
N VAL A 231 -7.93 11.56 6.70
CA VAL A 231 -8.09 10.11 6.53
C VAL A 231 -6.77 9.42 6.15
N PRO A 232 -5.99 9.92 5.17
CA PRO A 232 -4.68 9.34 4.88
C PRO A 232 -3.69 9.43 6.05
N ALA A 233 -3.71 10.52 6.81
CA ALA A 233 -2.86 10.68 7.99
C ALA A 233 -3.20 9.62 9.07
N LEU A 234 -4.49 9.39 9.33
CA LEU A 234 -4.94 8.35 10.25
C LEU A 234 -4.58 6.95 9.76
N LEU A 235 -4.78 6.66 8.47
CA LEU A 235 -4.36 5.39 7.86
C LEU A 235 -2.84 5.18 7.94
N TYR A 236 -2.05 6.23 7.70
CA TYR A 236 -0.60 6.18 7.88
C TYR A 236 -0.22 5.83 9.32
N LEU A 237 -0.79 6.53 10.31
CA LEU A 237 -0.52 6.28 11.74
C LEU A 237 -0.92 4.86 12.16
N LEU A 238 -2.02 4.34 11.63
CA LEU A 238 -2.49 2.98 11.90
C LEU A 238 -1.58 1.90 11.30
N LEU A 239 -1.02 2.16 10.11
CA LEU A 239 -0.32 1.15 9.32
C LEU A 239 1.20 1.25 9.37
N LYS A 240 1.80 2.40 9.73
CA LYS A 240 3.26 2.65 9.66
C LYS A 240 4.10 1.63 10.44
N ASP A 241 3.60 1.17 11.59
CA ASP A 241 4.28 0.23 12.49
C ASP A 241 3.84 -1.23 12.26
N ARG A 242 3.07 -1.51 11.19
CA ARG A 242 2.65 -2.87 10.84
C ARG A 242 3.67 -3.53 9.93
N GLU A 243 3.66 -4.85 9.93
CA GLU A 243 4.47 -5.65 8.98
C GLU A 243 4.19 -5.26 7.53
N TYR A 244 5.20 -5.44 6.67
CA TYR A 244 5.07 -5.11 5.25
C TYR A 244 3.85 -5.77 4.60
N GLY A 245 3.60 -7.06 4.89
CA GLY A 245 2.45 -7.79 4.33
C GLY A 245 1.10 -7.19 4.69
N VAL A 246 0.96 -6.65 5.93
CA VAL A 246 -0.28 -5.98 6.37
C VAL A 246 -0.48 -4.66 5.63
N ARG A 247 0.57 -3.87 5.50
CA ARG A 247 0.53 -2.59 4.77
C ARG A 247 0.23 -2.81 3.29
N ASP A 248 0.89 -3.78 2.69
CA ASP A 248 0.71 -4.16 1.28
C ASP A 248 -0.71 -4.64 1.00
N PHE A 249 -1.21 -5.56 1.82
CA PHE A 249 -2.59 -6.02 1.71
C PHE A 249 -3.59 -4.88 1.87
N ALA A 250 -3.44 -4.04 2.90
CA ALA A 250 -4.37 -2.95 3.17
C ALA A 250 -4.47 -1.97 1.99
N LEU A 251 -3.33 -1.51 1.44
CA LEU A 251 -3.36 -0.57 0.31
C LEU A 251 -3.83 -1.23 -0.98
N THR A 252 -3.47 -2.50 -1.23
CA THR A 252 -3.98 -3.24 -2.39
C THR A 252 -5.49 -3.46 -2.28
N TYR A 253 -5.98 -3.78 -1.08
CA TYR A 253 -7.40 -3.92 -0.80
C TYR A 253 -8.16 -2.60 -1.04
N ILE A 254 -7.62 -1.47 -0.55
CA ILE A 254 -8.16 -0.14 -0.81
C ILE A 254 -8.19 0.14 -2.33
N ALA A 255 -7.12 -0.21 -3.05
CA ALA A 255 -7.03 -0.01 -4.51
C ALA A 255 -8.13 -0.79 -5.27
N VAL A 256 -8.34 -2.05 -4.90
CA VAL A 256 -9.38 -2.91 -5.53
C VAL A 256 -10.77 -2.42 -5.18
N CYS A 257 -11.02 -2.07 -3.91
CA CYS A 257 -12.30 -1.52 -3.47
C CYS A 257 -12.63 -0.21 -4.18
N GLY A 258 -11.63 0.66 -4.34
CA GLY A 258 -11.76 1.92 -5.07
C GLY A 258 -12.20 1.73 -6.51
N PHE A 259 -11.56 0.82 -7.21
CA PHE A 259 -11.92 0.48 -8.58
C PHE A 259 -13.36 -0.04 -8.69
N VAL A 260 -13.74 -0.99 -7.85
CA VAL A 260 -15.09 -1.57 -7.87
C VAL A 260 -16.15 -0.52 -7.52
N THR A 261 -15.89 0.32 -6.51
CA THR A 261 -16.81 1.40 -6.13
C THR A 261 -17.01 2.39 -7.28
N TYR A 262 -15.90 2.83 -7.89
CA TYR A 262 -15.96 3.74 -9.03
C TYR A 262 -16.83 3.19 -10.16
N TYR A 263 -16.58 1.96 -10.61
CA TYR A 263 -17.36 1.36 -11.67
C TYR A 263 -18.82 1.08 -11.26
N SER A 264 -19.05 0.81 -9.99
CA SER A 264 -20.42 0.68 -9.45
C SER A 264 -21.20 1.99 -9.51
N LEU A 265 -20.52 3.15 -9.45
CA LEU A 265 -21.13 4.47 -9.53
C LEU A 265 -21.33 4.97 -10.97
N VAL A 266 -20.40 4.64 -11.88
CA VAL A 266 -20.46 5.09 -13.28
C VAL A 266 -21.56 4.39 -14.08
N GLY A 267 -21.91 3.14 -13.72
CA GLY A 267 -22.85 2.32 -14.47
C GLY A 267 -22.29 1.80 -15.81
N THR A 268 -23.12 1.14 -16.58
CA THR A 268 -22.77 0.49 -17.86
C THR A 268 -23.06 1.34 -19.10
N ASN A 269 -23.55 2.57 -18.95
CA ASN A 269 -23.78 3.47 -20.08
C ASN A 269 -22.46 3.99 -20.61
N PHE A 270 -21.84 3.25 -21.50
CA PHE A 270 -20.69 3.69 -22.29
C PHE A 270 -21.16 4.68 -23.37
N THR A 271 -21.21 5.95 -23.02
CA THR A 271 -21.24 7.02 -24.02
C THR A 271 -19.81 7.39 -24.38
N VAL A 272 -19.63 8.03 -25.52
CA VAL A 272 -18.30 8.50 -25.97
C VAL A 272 -17.68 9.45 -24.95
N SER A 273 -18.50 10.26 -24.27
CA SER A 273 -18.06 11.17 -23.19
C SER A 273 -17.64 10.45 -21.90
N ASN A 274 -18.14 9.22 -21.66
CA ASN A 274 -17.86 8.45 -20.45
C ASN A 274 -16.67 7.47 -20.60
N VAL A 275 -16.00 7.46 -21.75
CA VAL A 275 -14.75 6.67 -21.91
C VAL A 275 -13.72 7.18 -20.89
N PRO A 276 -13.09 6.32 -20.09
CA PRO A 276 -12.22 6.74 -18.98
C PRO A 276 -10.86 7.26 -19.44
N LEU A 277 -10.86 8.30 -20.29
CA LEU A 277 -9.67 8.97 -20.80
C LEU A 277 -9.32 10.25 -20.02
N HIS A 278 -10.20 10.76 -19.15
CA HIS A 278 -9.80 11.76 -18.18
C HIS A 278 -8.76 11.21 -17.20
N LEU A 279 -7.80 12.02 -16.79
CA LEU A 279 -6.72 11.61 -15.87
C LEU A 279 -7.27 11.01 -14.57
N CYS A 280 -8.31 11.62 -14.00
CA CYS A 280 -8.93 11.15 -12.77
C CYS A 280 -9.59 9.76 -12.94
N HIS A 281 -10.18 9.47 -14.09
CA HIS A 281 -10.78 8.16 -14.37
C HIS A 281 -9.71 7.09 -14.64
N THR A 282 -8.67 7.42 -15.40
CA THR A 282 -7.52 6.53 -15.60
C THR A 282 -6.75 6.26 -14.31
N ALA A 283 -6.74 7.21 -13.38
CA ALA A 283 -6.07 7.06 -12.10
C ALA A 283 -6.51 5.81 -11.35
N ILE A 284 -7.79 5.55 -11.28
CA ILE A 284 -8.35 4.40 -10.55
C ILE A 284 -7.94 3.08 -11.18
N ILE A 285 -7.99 2.97 -12.52
CA ILE A 285 -7.57 1.78 -13.25
C ILE A 285 -6.07 1.53 -13.03
N LEU A 286 -5.27 2.57 -13.20
CA LEU A 286 -3.81 2.47 -13.09
C LEU A 286 -3.38 2.18 -11.65
N MET A 287 -4.10 2.70 -10.64
CA MET A 287 -3.85 2.35 -9.24
C MET A 287 -4.13 0.89 -8.95
N LEU A 288 -5.27 0.38 -9.38
CA LEU A 288 -5.57 -1.04 -9.28
C LEU A 288 -4.42 -1.89 -9.85
N LEU A 289 -4.05 -1.63 -11.12
CA LEU A 289 -3.00 -2.37 -11.80
C LEU A 289 -1.63 -2.21 -11.11
N SER A 290 -1.33 -1.00 -10.61
CA SER A 290 -0.08 -0.72 -9.90
C SER A 290 0.04 -1.53 -8.61
N PHE A 291 -1.02 -1.58 -7.80
CA PHE A 291 -0.99 -2.29 -6.52
C PHE A 291 -1.14 -3.80 -6.68
N VAL A 292 -1.92 -4.28 -7.62
CA VAL A 292 -2.07 -5.73 -7.86
C VAL A 292 -0.80 -6.31 -8.48
N PHE A 293 -0.26 -5.68 -9.52
CA PHE A 293 0.93 -6.19 -10.24
C PHE A 293 2.26 -5.64 -9.72
N LYS A 294 2.25 -4.80 -8.68
CA LYS A 294 3.44 -4.12 -8.12
C LYS A 294 4.24 -3.36 -9.19
N SER A 295 3.53 -2.80 -10.17
CA SER A 295 4.13 -2.11 -11.30
C SER A 295 4.58 -0.70 -10.93
N LYS A 296 5.90 -0.53 -10.77
CA LYS A 296 6.50 0.80 -10.50
C LYS A 296 6.22 1.80 -11.63
N LYS A 297 6.18 1.35 -12.90
CA LYS A 297 5.97 2.24 -14.04
C LYS A 297 4.57 2.88 -14.01
N LEU A 298 3.52 2.06 -13.82
CA LEU A 298 2.15 2.53 -13.72
C LEU A 298 1.95 3.39 -12.46
N PHE A 299 2.56 2.98 -11.35
CA PHE A 299 2.47 3.71 -10.08
C PHE A 299 3.04 5.13 -10.20
N TYR A 300 4.27 5.30 -10.72
CA TYR A 300 4.88 6.63 -10.81
C TYR A 300 4.28 7.48 -11.91
N PHE A 301 3.74 6.89 -12.97
CA PHE A 301 2.91 7.64 -13.91
C PHE A 301 1.74 8.29 -13.17
N ASN A 302 0.99 7.50 -12.42
CA ASN A 302 -0.15 7.97 -11.64
C ASN A 302 0.24 9.02 -10.57
N TYR A 303 1.37 8.77 -9.90
CA TYR A 303 1.90 9.64 -8.86
C TYR A 303 2.19 11.05 -9.39
N PHE A 304 2.85 11.17 -10.52
CA PHE A 304 3.25 12.47 -11.07
C PHE A 304 2.19 13.15 -11.94
N VAL A 305 1.26 12.39 -12.50
CA VAL A 305 0.28 12.96 -13.44
C VAL A 305 -1.04 13.26 -12.74
N ASN A 306 -1.46 12.41 -11.81
CA ASN A 306 -2.83 12.47 -11.30
C ASN A 306 -2.94 13.14 -9.93
N VAL A 307 -1.93 13.05 -9.05
CA VAL A 307 -2.04 13.56 -7.68
C VAL A 307 -2.32 15.05 -7.65
N LEU A 308 -1.56 15.84 -8.41
CA LEU A 308 -1.70 17.29 -8.40
C LEU A 308 -3.01 17.73 -9.08
N GLY A 309 -3.35 17.12 -10.22
CA GLY A 309 -4.60 17.42 -10.91
C GLY A 309 -5.82 17.08 -10.05
N ALA A 310 -5.79 15.94 -9.36
CA ALA A 310 -6.85 15.56 -8.45
C ALA A 310 -6.93 16.47 -7.22
N LEU A 311 -5.79 16.95 -6.72
CA LEU A 311 -5.76 17.90 -5.59
C LEU A 311 -6.36 19.25 -5.99
N VAL A 312 -6.06 19.75 -7.18
CA VAL A 312 -6.67 20.98 -7.73
C VAL A 312 -8.19 20.81 -7.82
N ALA A 313 -8.68 19.69 -8.34
CA ALA A 313 -10.11 19.41 -8.43
C ALA A 313 -10.81 19.28 -7.06
N VAL A 314 -10.08 18.87 -6.01
CA VAL A 314 -10.60 18.87 -4.62
C VAL A 314 -10.68 20.29 -4.06
N ILE A 315 -9.77 21.17 -4.42
CA ILE A 315 -9.70 22.55 -3.91
C ILE A 315 -10.63 23.49 -4.69
N ILE A 316 -10.73 23.27 -6.01
CA ILE A 316 -11.54 24.06 -6.95
C ILE A 316 -12.40 23.07 -7.74
N PRO A 317 -13.54 22.65 -7.20
CA PRO A 317 -14.40 21.67 -7.87
C PRO A 317 -15.14 22.31 -9.05
N ASP A 318 -15.21 21.56 -10.14
CA ASP A 318 -15.98 21.95 -11.35
C ASP A 318 -17.46 21.52 -11.26
N GLU A 319 -17.84 20.78 -10.23
CA GLU A 319 -19.22 20.31 -10.01
C GLU A 319 -19.86 20.99 -8.79
N ALA A 320 -20.67 22.01 -9.05
CA ALA A 320 -21.65 22.54 -8.11
C ALA A 320 -22.92 21.71 -8.16
N GLY A 321 -23.08 20.73 -7.29
CA GLY A 321 -24.24 19.85 -7.27
C GLY A 321 -24.65 19.43 -5.86
N ASN A 322 -25.84 18.78 -5.76
CA ASN A 322 -26.25 18.16 -4.50
C ASN A 322 -25.21 17.12 -4.08
N PHE A 323 -24.62 17.30 -2.89
CA PHE A 323 -23.57 16.42 -2.35
C PHE A 323 -24.00 14.96 -2.25
N PHE A 324 -25.29 14.67 -2.11
CA PHE A 324 -25.83 13.32 -2.06
C PHE A 324 -26.02 12.67 -3.42
N ASN A 325 -25.91 13.44 -4.51
CA ASN A 325 -26.03 12.88 -5.85
C ASN A 325 -24.88 11.90 -6.15
N PRO A 326 -25.17 10.71 -6.71
CA PRO A 326 -24.15 9.72 -7.07
C PRO A 326 -23.03 10.25 -7.97
N SER A 327 -23.30 11.15 -8.91
CA SER A 327 -22.26 11.76 -9.76
C SER A 327 -21.32 12.64 -8.95
N THR A 328 -21.86 13.48 -8.07
CA THR A 328 -21.07 14.34 -7.17
C THR A 328 -20.25 13.51 -6.18
N MET A 329 -20.84 12.45 -5.60
CA MET A 329 -20.11 11.50 -4.76
C MET A 329 -18.96 10.82 -5.51
N GLN A 330 -19.21 10.40 -6.75
CA GLN A 330 -18.19 9.80 -7.61
C GLN A 330 -17.06 10.77 -7.88
N PHE A 331 -17.37 12.04 -8.16
CA PHE A 331 -16.38 13.10 -8.35
C PHE A 331 -15.46 13.20 -7.12
N TRP A 332 -16.01 13.41 -5.93
CA TRP A 332 -15.23 13.54 -4.69
C TRP A 332 -14.43 12.29 -4.38
N TYR A 333 -15.07 11.12 -4.46
CA TYR A 333 -14.40 9.86 -4.18
C TYR A 333 -13.19 9.64 -5.09
N ASN A 334 -13.37 9.86 -6.40
CA ASN A 334 -12.33 9.67 -7.39
C ASN A 334 -11.11 10.56 -7.13
N HIS A 335 -11.35 11.84 -6.88
CA HIS A 335 -10.26 12.80 -6.67
C HIS A 335 -9.56 12.59 -5.33
N ILE A 336 -10.30 12.37 -4.23
CA ILE A 336 -9.70 12.05 -2.93
C ILE A 336 -8.83 10.79 -3.04
N TYR A 337 -9.34 9.76 -3.69
CA TYR A 337 -8.63 8.50 -3.88
C TYR A 337 -7.34 8.67 -4.72
N ALA A 338 -7.40 9.43 -5.82
CA ALA A 338 -6.26 9.71 -6.67
C ALA A 338 -5.16 10.51 -5.95
N VAL A 339 -5.53 11.37 -4.98
CA VAL A 339 -4.57 12.10 -4.14
C VAL A 339 -3.91 11.18 -3.11
N PHE A 340 -4.70 10.50 -2.28
CA PHE A 340 -4.14 9.90 -1.06
C PHE A 340 -3.45 8.56 -1.27
N LEU A 341 -3.93 7.72 -2.19
CA LEU A 341 -3.41 6.36 -2.32
C LEU A 341 -1.96 6.32 -2.82
N PRO A 342 -1.54 7.14 -3.81
CA PRO A 342 -0.14 7.22 -4.21
C PRO A 342 0.77 7.71 -3.08
N ILE A 343 0.33 8.72 -2.33
CA ILE A 343 1.09 9.27 -1.20
C ILE A 343 1.30 8.20 -0.13
N LEU A 344 0.23 7.47 0.25
CA LEU A 344 0.33 6.36 1.20
C LEU A 344 1.20 5.22 0.69
N GLY A 345 1.14 4.91 -0.61
CA GLY A 345 1.98 3.89 -1.24
C GLY A 345 3.48 4.14 -1.03
N VAL A 346 3.91 5.39 -1.11
CA VAL A 346 5.30 5.81 -0.83
C VAL A 346 5.56 5.92 0.66
N ALA A 347 4.68 6.58 1.43
CA ALA A 347 4.85 6.81 2.86
C ALA A 347 4.93 5.49 3.66
N LEU A 348 4.13 4.49 3.29
CA LEU A 348 4.15 3.15 3.90
C LEU A 348 5.19 2.19 3.28
N LYS A 349 6.05 2.70 2.38
CA LYS A 349 7.16 1.95 1.76
C LYS A 349 6.72 0.74 0.93
N ILE A 350 5.54 0.78 0.32
CA ILE A 350 5.11 -0.22 -0.68
C ILE A 350 5.83 0.05 -2.00
N PHE A 351 5.94 1.32 -2.36
CA PHE A 351 6.75 1.77 -3.48
C PHE A 351 7.90 2.65 -2.98
N PRO A 352 9.10 2.59 -3.60
CA PRO A 352 10.22 3.45 -3.22
C PRO A 352 9.88 4.94 -3.43
N ARG A 353 10.67 5.81 -2.83
CA ARG A 353 10.51 7.26 -3.00
C ARG A 353 10.69 7.67 -4.46
N PRO A 354 9.88 8.60 -4.97
CA PRO A 354 10.01 9.10 -6.33
C PRO A 354 11.37 9.78 -6.55
N ASN A 355 11.94 9.60 -7.74
CA ASN A 355 13.16 10.25 -8.15
C ASN A 355 13.03 10.85 -9.56
N ILE A 356 13.98 11.68 -9.95
CA ILE A 356 13.96 12.40 -11.23
C ILE A 356 13.90 11.47 -12.45
N LYS A 357 14.50 10.28 -12.39
CA LYS A 357 14.43 9.29 -13.47
C LYS A 357 13.01 8.75 -13.65
N MET A 358 12.31 8.52 -12.54
CA MET A 358 10.91 8.07 -12.55
C MET A 358 10.00 9.17 -13.11
N MET A 359 10.21 10.42 -12.70
CA MET A 359 9.49 11.58 -13.24
C MET A 359 9.72 11.72 -14.75
N ARG A 360 10.97 11.68 -15.22
CA ARG A 360 11.28 11.73 -16.66
C ARG A 360 10.58 10.64 -17.46
N ASN A 361 10.54 9.42 -16.95
CA ASN A 361 9.83 8.32 -17.58
C ASN A 361 8.31 8.58 -17.61
N SER A 362 7.75 9.16 -16.55
CA SER A 362 6.34 9.53 -16.48
C SER A 362 6.00 10.63 -17.49
N ILE A 363 6.88 11.62 -17.69
CA ILE A 363 6.72 12.66 -18.71
C ILE A 363 6.64 12.06 -20.12
N VAL A 364 7.52 11.10 -20.44
CA VAL A 364 7.50 10.44 -21.76
C VAL A 364 6.17 9.71 -22.00
N VAL A 365 5.72 8.90 -21.02
CA VAL A 365 4.44 8.17 -21.12
C VAL A 365 3.27 9.14 -21.19
N PHE A 366 3.29 10.19 -20.36
CA PHE A 366 2.28 11.24 -20.39
C PHE A 366 2.21 11.95 -21.74
N SER A 367 3.34 12.27 -22.36
CA SER A 367 3.37 12.94 -23.66
C SER A 367 2.71 12.10 -24.75
N VAL A 368 2.96 10.77 -24.76
CA VAL A 368 2.29 9.85 -25.70
C VAL A 368 0.78 9.80 -25.41
N TYR A 369 0.40 9.67 -24.14
CA TYR A 369 -0.99 9.62 -23.73
C TYR A 369 -1.73 10.94 -24.04
N PHE A 370 -1.08 12.08 -23.82
CA PHE A 370 -1.62 13.41 -24.11
C PHE A 370 -1.93 13.60 -25.61
N VAL A 371 -0.98 13.22 -26.48
CA VAL A 371 -1.19 13.28 -27.93
C VAL A 371 -2.34 12.36 -28.35
N PHE A 372 -2.38 11.14 -27.81
CA PHE A 372 -3.49 10.22 -28.06
C PHE A 372 -4.84 10.82 -27.64
N ALA A 373 -4.94 11.37 -26.42
CA ALA A 373 -6.16 11.99 -25.93
C ALA A 373 -6.57 13.21 -26.76
N ALA A 374 -5.62 14.03 -27.20
CA ALA A 374 -5.88 15.17 -28.08
C ALA A 374 -6.48 14.73 -29.43
N LEU A 375 -5.95 13.65 -30.03
CA LEU A 375 -6.47 13.10 -31.28
C LEU A 375 -7.86 12.48 -31.09
N ILE A 376 -8.07 11.75 -30.00
CA ILE A 376 -9.36 11.16 -29.67
C ILE A 376 -10.42 12.26 -29.45
N ASN A 377 -10.08 13.34 -28.76
CA ASN A 377 -10.98 14.48 -28.58
C ASN A 377 -11.53 15.02 -29.91
N THR A 378 -10.66 15.22 -30.91
CA THR A 378 -11.09 15.73 -32.20
C THR A 378 -11.99 14.73 -32.95
N TRP A 379 -11.71 13.43 -32.79
CA TRP A 379 -12.51 12.39 -33.42
C TRP A 379 -13.87 12.23 -32.73
N PHE A 380 -13.89 12.08 -31.43
CA PHE A 380 -15.11 11.85 -30.64
C PHE A 380 -16.06 13.05 -30.64
N ALA A 381 -15.54 14.25 -30.84
CA ALA A 381 -16.33 15.47 -31.01
C ALA A 381 -17.38 15.39 -32.12
N ASN A 382 -17.18 14.51 -33.10
CA ASN A 382 -18.16 14.29 -34.16
C ASN A 382 -19.38 13.48 -33.71
N TYR A 383 -19.30 12.79 -32.56
CA TYR A 383 -20.36 11.96 -32.02
C TYR A 383 -21.01 12.58 -30.78
N ASP A 384 -20.22 13.32 -29.99
CA ASP A 384 -20.67 14.06 -28.82
C ASP A 384 -19.90 15.38 -28.70
N PRO A 385 -20.56 16.53 -28.85
CA PRO A 385 -19.93 17.84 -28.75
C PRO A 385 -19.39 18.16 -27.35
N ASN A 386 -19.83 17.44 -26.31
CA ASN A 386 -19.40 17.67 -24.93
C ASN A 386 -18.11 16.92 -24.54
N VAL A 387 -17.58 16.08 -25.44
CA VAL A 387 -16.30 15.41 -25.19
C VAL A 387 -15.17 16.42 -25.06
N ASP A 388 -14.52 16.43 -23.91
CA ASP A 388 -13.38 17.30 -23.63
C ASP A 388 -12.34 16.69 -22.67
N TYR A 389 -11.65 15.65 -23.13
CA TYR A 389 -10.57 15.07 -22.34
C TYR A 389 -9.42 16.05 -22.18
N PHE A 390 -8.92 16.21 -20.95
CA PHE A 390 -7.84 17.13 -20.57
C PHE A 390 -8.17 18.61 -20.78
N PHE A 391 -9.43 18.97 -20.95
CA PHE A 391 -9.85 20.35 -21.23
C PHE A 391 -9.18 20.93 -22.48
N LEU A 392 -9.03 20.10 -23.53
CA LEU A 392 -8.31 20.47 -24.76
C LEU A 392 -9.22 21.11 -25.83
N ARG A 393 -10.54 21.04 -25.65
CA ARG A 393 -11.52 21.56 -26.60
C ARG A 393 -12.31 22.76 -26.07
N GLN A 394 -12.84 22.66 -24.86
CA GLN A 394 -13.61 23.73 -24.22
C GLN A 394 -12.68 24.77 -23.59
N ASP A 395 -13.24 25.84 -23.04
CA ASP A 395 -12.47 26.98 -22.55
C ASP A 395 -12.17 26.94 -21.05
N HIS A 396 -12.46 25.83 -20.37
CA HIS A 396 -12.29 25.70 -18.92
C HIS A 396 -10.92 26.16 -18.39
N ILE A 397 -9.82 25.79 -19.08
CA ILE A 397 -8.48 26.27 -18.69
C ILE A 397 -8.32 27.76 -19.02
N LEU A 398 -8.94 28.23 -20.12
CA LEU A 398 -8.81 29.62 -20.58
C LEU A 398 -9.56 30.61 -19.68
N GLU A 399 -10.60 30.18 -18.99
CA GLU A 399 -11.31 30.98 -17.99
C GLU A 399 -10.38 31.39 -16.85
N PHE A 400 -9.43 30.52 -16.47
CA PHE A 400 -8.39 30.82 -15.48
C PHE A 400 -7.17 31.54 -16.09
N PHE A 401 -6.85 31.26 -17.35
CA PHE A 401 -5.67 31.77 -18.05
C PHE A 401 -6.04 32.54 -19.31
N THR A 402 -6.74 33.67 -19.16
CA THR A 402 -7.30 34.46 -20.25
C THR A 402 -6.25 34.93 -21.29
N PHE A 403 -4.99 35.07 -20.88
CA PHE A 403 -3.88 35.39 -21.78
C PHE A 403 -3.62 34.32 -22.86
N ALA A 404 -4.13 33.10 -22.64
CA ALA A 404 -3.93 31.98 -23.56
C ALA A 404 -5.02 31.89 -24.67
N TYR A 405 -6.09 32.71 -24.64
CA TYR A 405 -7.09 32.76 -25.71
C TYR A 405 -6.49 32.91 -27.12
N PRO A 406 -5.52 33.80 -27.36
CA PRO A 406 -4.91 33.91 -28.68
C PRO A 406 -4.21 32.62 -29.14
N LEU A 407 -3.59 31.86 -28.23
CA LEU A 407 -2.93 30.59 -28.56
C LEU A 407 -3.90 29.54 -29.08
N LYS A 408 -5.14 29.55 -28.63
CA LYS A 408 -6.18 28.64 -29.11
C LYS A 408 -6.81 29.13 -30.39
N TYR A 409 -7.36 30.35 -30.42
CA TYR A 409 -8.24 30.81 -31.49
C TYR A 409 -7.51 31.36 -32.73
N GLN A 410 -6.30 31.92 -32.58
CA GLN A 410 -5.50 32.37 -33.72
C GLN A 410 -4.79 31.24 -34.47
N PHE A 411 -4.58 30.10 -33.80
CA PHE A 411 -3.90 28.93 -34.37
C PHE A 411 -4.78 27.69 -34.38
N THR A 412 -6.03 27.88 -34.82
CA THR A 412 -6.98 26.80 -35.01
C THR A 412 -6.89 26.26 -36.44
N TYR A 413 -6.74 24.95 -36.58
CA TYR A 413 -6.76 24.27 -37.87
C TYR A 413 -7.94 23.31 -37.93
N VAL A 414 -8.74 23.43 -39.00
CA VAL A 414 -9.90 22.56 -39.23
C VAL A 414 -9.65 21.70 -40.46
N TRP A 415 -9.76 20.40 -40.29
CA TRP A 415 -9.60 19.44 -41.38
C TRP A 415 -10.89 18.62 -41.50
N GLN A 416 -11.41 18.50 -42.73
CA GLN A 416 -12.61 17.72 -43.02
C GLN A 416 -12.25 16.46 -43.81
N VAL A 417 -12.75 15.31 -43.38
CA VAL A 417 -12.60 14.05 -44.06
C VAL A 417 -13.98 13.40 -44.18
N GLY A 418 -14.59 13.49 -45.36
CA GLY A 418 -15.98 13.07 -45.53
C GLY A 418 -16.92 13.91 -44.66
N ASN A 419 -17.70 13.24 -43.81
CA ASN A 419 -18.63 13.89 -42.89
C ASN A 419 -18.00 14.19 -41.52
N LEU A 420 -16.70 13.87 -41.32
CA LEU A 420 -16.01 14.09 -40.06
C LEU A 420 -15.22 15.40 -40.09
N THR A 421 -15.33 16.18 -39.03
CA THR A 421 -14.57 17.43 -38.83
C THR A 421 -13.58 17.25 -37.70
N PHE A 422 -12.31 17.51 -37.98
CA PHE A 422 -11.22 17.42 -37.00
C PHE A 422 -10.70 18.84 -36.74
N THR A 423 -10.85 19.31 -35.50
CA THR A 423 -10.37 20.63 -35.08
C THR A 423 -9.13 20.49 -34.19
N PHE A 424 -8.04 21.15 -34.59
CA PHE A 424 -6.76 21.10 -33.93
C PHE A 424 -6.40 22.47 -33.36
N TYR A 425 -5.84 22.48 -32.12
CA TYR A 425 -5.37 23.68 -31.44
C TYR A 425 -3.89 23.53 -31.03
N PRO A 426 -2.92 23.44 -31.98
CA PRO A 426 -1.56 22.96 -31.69
C PRO A 426 -0.83 23.78 -30.64
N LEU A 427 -0.89 25.12 -30.69
CA LEU A 427 -0.21 25.99 -29.74
C LEU A 427 -0.87 25.96 -28.36
N TYR A 428 -2.19 25.89 -28.30
CA TYR A 428 -2.92 25.70 -27.04
C TYR A 428 -2.57 24.35 -26.40
N TRP A 429 -2.59 23.26 -27.18
CA TRP A 429 -2.21 21.93 -26.69
C TRP A 429 -0.77 21.87 -26.20
N LEU A 430 0.16 22.53 -26.91
CA LEU A 430 1.55 22.65 -26.48
C LEU A 430 1.65 23.40 -25.13
N GLY A 431 0.91 24.49 -24.97
CA GLY A 431 0.85 25.26 -23.72
C GLY A 431 0.33 24.43 -22.56
N VAL A 432 -0.78 23.70 -22.75
CA VAL A 432 -1.35 22.79 -21.75
C VAL A 432 -0.35 21.68 -21.39
N TRP A 433 0.27 21.05 -22.39
CA TRP A 433 1.28 20.01 -22.17
C TRP A 433 2.49 20.53 -21.38
N VAL A 434 3.02 21.71 -21.70
CA VAL A 434 4.11 22.36 -20.95
C VAL A 434 3.65 22.65 -19.51
N GLY A 435 2.43 23.14 -19.33
CA GLY A 435 1.84 23.37 -18.00
C GLY A 435 1.83 22.12 -17.14
N PHE A 436 1.38 20.99 -17.69
CA PHE A 436 1.42 19.70 -16.96
C PHE A 436 2.83 19.26 -16.59
N ILE A 437 3.82 19.44 -17.49
CA ILE A 437 5.23 19.10 -17.18
C ILE A 437 5.77 19.98 -16.06
N LEU A 438 5.47 21.28 -16.07
CA LEU A 438 5.87 22.20 -14.99
C LEU A 438 5.22 21.81 -13.66
N LEU A 439 3.95 21.40 -13.67
CA LEU A 439 3.25 20.89 -12.49
C LEU A 439 3.89 19.61 -11.97
N MET A 440 4.24 18.63 -12.82
CA MET A 440 4.95 17.42 -12.40
C MET A 440 6.31 17.75 -11.77
N PHE A 441 7.02 18.73 -12.31
CA PHE A 441 8.30 19.17 -11.77
C PHE A 441 8.13 19.86 -10.40
N LEU A 442 7.12 20.71 -10.26
CA LEU A 442 6.77 21.36 -9.02
C LEU A 442 6.40 20.33 -7.94
N GLU A 443 5.57 19.35 -8.31
CA GLU A 443 5.21 18.24 -7.44
C GLU A 443 6.45 17.49 -6.95
N TRP A 444 7.36 17.15 -7.85
CA TRP A 444 8.61 16.49 -7.47
C TRP A 444 9.44 17.33 -6.50
N LEU A 445 9.54 18.65 -6.69
CA LEU A 445 10.24 19.56 -5.77
C LEU A 445 9.59 19.58 -4.40
N VAL A 446 8.26 19.70 -4.33
CA VAL A 446 7.50 19.72 -3.07
C VAL A 446 7.70 18.41 -2.32
N TYR A 447 7.59 17.26 -3.00
CA TYR A 447 7.81 15.96 -2.38
C TYR A 447 9.25 15.76 -1.93
N ALA A 448 10.23 16.18 -2.73
CA ALA A 448 11.63 16.08 -2.37
C ALA A 448 11.94 16.90 -1.10
N ALA A 449 11.36 18.09 -0.99
CA ALA A 449 11.48 18.93 0.20
C ALA A 449 10.78 18.32 1.43
N LEU A 450 9.52 17.87 1.28
CA LEU A 450 8.76 17.23 2.35
C LEU A 450 9.46 15.97 2.88
N PHE A 451 9.92 15.08 2.00
CA PHE A 451 10.62 13.87 2.41
C PHE A 451 11.93 14.17 3.14
N ARG A 452 12.65 15.23 2.75
CA ARG A 452 13.85 15.68 3.47
C ARG A 452 13.50 16.11 4.89
N VAL A 453 12.48 16.96 5.04
CA VAL A 453 11.99 17.41 6.36
C VAL A 453 11.55 16.23 7.23
N PHE A 454 10.78 15.28 6.68
CA PHE A 454 10.35 14.10 7.42
C PHE A 454 11.50 13.17 7.81
N ASP A 455 12.54 13.07 6.98
CA ASP A 455 13.74 12.28 7.31
C ASP A 455 14.50 12.93 8.46
N ASP A 456 14.71 14.25 8.41
CA ASP A 456 15.41 15.00 9.45
C ASP A 456 14.64 14.93 10.77
N TRP A 457 13.30 15.07 10.73
CA TRP A 457 12.46 14.90 11.92
C TRP A 457 12.46 13.46 12.43
N GLY A 458 12.44 12.48 11.54
CA GLY A 458 12.53 11.07 11.89
C GLY A 458 13.84 10.73 12.57
N LEU A 459 14.95 11.29 12.11
CA LEU A 459 16.27 11.16 12.73
C LEU A 459 16.30 11.82 14.11
N LEU A 460 15.79 13.06 14.24
CA LEU A 460 15.70 13.76 15.52
C LEU A 460 14.81 13.03 16.53
N TYR A 461 13.69 12.49 16.08
CA TYR A 461 12.78 11.72 16.94
C TYR A 461 13.41 10.40 17.40
N ARG A 462 14.08 9.68 16.50
CA ARG A 462 14.83 8.45 16.86
C ARG A 462 15.96 8.77 17.84
N LYS A 463 16.71 9.85 17.61
CA LYS A 463 17.75 10.32 18.51
C LYS A 463 17.20 10.65 19.91
N LYS A 464 16.09 11.39 20.00
CA LYS A 464 15.39 11.67 21.28
C LYS A 464 14.88 10.39 21.96
N ARG A 465 14.34 9.44 21.20
CA ARG A 465 13.80 8.18 21.75
C ARG A 465 14.93 7.27 22.23
N MET A 466 16.03 7.17 21.49
CA MET A 466 17.21 6.43 21.91
C MET A 466 17.82 7.04 23.19
N LEU A 467 18.08 8.33 23.20
CA LEU A 467 18.57 9.04 24.40
C LEU A 467 17.67 8.82 25.63
N LYS A 468 16.35 8.78 25.44
CA LYS A 468 15.41 8.53 26.54
C LYS A 468 15.42 7.07 27.01
N MET A 469 15.59 6.11 26.08
CA MET A 469 15.73 4.68 26.44
C MET A 469 17.07 4.40 27.12
N ASP A 470 18.15 5.02 26.65
CA ASP A 470 19.49 4.89 27.26
C ASP A 470 19.53 5.53 28.64
N MET A 471 18.94 6.70 28.83
CA MET A 471 18.79 7.32 30.17
C MET A 471 17.97 6.46 31.13
N LEU A 472 16.93 5.76 30.64
CA LEU A 472 16.13 4.83 31.46
C LEU A 472 16.88 3.52 31.72
N GLY A 473 17.68 3.03 30.75
CA GLY A 473 18.55 1.88 30.88
C GLY A 473 19.69 2.13 31.85
N LEU A 474 20.42 3.22 31.66
CA LEU A 474 21.50 3.67 32.55
C LEU A 474 20.99 3.93 33.97
N LYS A 475 19.80 4.52 34.15
CA LYS A 475 19.23 4.75 35.47
C LYS A 475 18.86 3.45 36.18
N LYS A 476 18.44 2.42 35.44
CA LYS A 476 18.17 1.07 35.95
C LYS A 476 19.46 0.31 36.30
N GLU A 477 20.53 0.51 35.54
CA GLU A 477 21.85 -0.07 35.83
C GLU A 477 22.58 0.67 36.97
N MET A 478 22.46 1.99 37.04
CA MET A 478 23.04 2.77 38.13
C MET A 478 22.36 2.51 39.48
N ASP A 479 21.08 2.17 39.52
CA ASP A 479 20.36 1.84 40.75
C ASP A 479 20.72 0.44 41.30
N GLY A 480 21.55 -0.36 40.62
CA GLY A 480 21.80 -1.76 40.98
C GLY A 480 23.26 -2.26 40.98
N ARG A 481 24.27 -1.45 40.58
CA ARG A 481 25.66 -1.92 40.53
C ARG A 481 26.65 -0.96 41.20
N PRO A 482 27.63 -1.50 41.97
CA PRO A 482 28.79 -0.68 42.40
C PRO A 482 29.67 -0.36 41.20
N LEU A 483 30.10 0.92 41.10
CA LEU A 483 30.96 1.52 40.04
C LEU A 483 32.37 0.89 39.90
N SER A 484 32.66 -0.23 40.57
CA SER A 484 33.97 -0.86 40.64
C SER A 484 34.09 -2.22 39.93
N GLU A 485 33.02 -2.72 39.32
CA GLU A 485 33.11 -3.96 38.56
C GLU A 485 33.49 -3.71 37.10
N PRO A 486 34.52 -4.42 36.57
CA PRO A 486 34.85 -4.36 35.15
C PRO A 486 33.64 -4.81 34.32
N LEU A 487 33.42 -4.17 33.16
CA LEU A 487 32.31 -4.44 32.25
C LEU A 487 32.24 -5.90 31.77
N HIS A 488 33.34 -6.63 31.90
CA HIS A 488 33.46 -8.06 31.57
C HIS A 488 34.28 -8.80 32.64
N PRO A 489 33.90 -10.00 33.08
CA PRO A 489 34.73 -10.84 33.93
C PRO A 489 36.02 -11.18 33.18
N GLU A 490 37.18 -11.04 33.83
CA GLU A 490 38.46 -11.49 33.27
C GLU A 490 38.34 -12.98 32.84
N GLY A 491 38.70 -13.26 31.57
CA GLY A 491 38.61 -14.60 30.97
C GLY A 491 37.27 -14.96 30.35
N ALA A 492 36.35 -14.00 30.19
CA ALA A 492 35.08 -14.24 29.45
C ALA A 492 35.33 -14.37 27.94
N ASN A 493 34.62 -15.28 27.29
CA ASN A 493 34.65 -15.41 25.83
C ASN A 493 34.07 -14.16 25.18
N MET A 494 34.88 -13.45 24.38
CA MET A 494 34.41 -12.29 23.59
C MET A 494 33.52 -12.71 22.45
N ILE A 495 33.83 -13.85 21.81
CA ILE A 495 33.00 -14.45 20.76
C ILE A 495 32.82 -15.93 21.09
N LYS A 496 31.58 -16.38 21.13
CA LYS A 496 31.26 -17.79 21.27
C LYS A 496 30.27 -18.21 20.19
N ILE A 497 30.65 -19.21 19.41
CA ILE A 497 29.84 -19.82 18.37
C ILE A 497 29.64 -21.29 18.74
N SER A 498 28.42 -21.75 18.85
CA SER A 498 28.07 -23.12 19.22
C SER A 498 27.13 -23.73 18.19
N HIS A 499 27.59 -24.84 17.56
CA HIS A 499 26.83 -25.63 16.58
C HIS A 499 26.23 -24.81 15.44
N PHE A 500 26.93 -23.76 15.01
CA PHE A 500 26.43 -22.87 13.96
C PHE A 500 26.32 -23.58 12.63
N SER A 501 25.11 -23.55 12.06
CA SER A 501 24.85 -24.01 10.69
C SER A 501 24.07 -22.95 9.92
N LYS A 502 24.43 -22.76 8.65
CA LYS A 502 23.75 -21.84 7.74
C LYS A 502 23.37 -22.51 6.45
N LYS A 503 22.06 -22.40 6.13
CA LYS A 503 21.47 -22.85 4.87
C LYS A 503 20.78 -21.68 4.20
N TYR A 504 20.98 -21.47 2.90
CA TYR A 504 20.29 -20.44 2.14
C TYR A 504 18.98 -20.99 1.54
N GLY A 505 17.96 -20.15 1.47
CA GLY A 505 16.67 -20.53 0.89
C GLY A 505 16.81 -21.07 -0.55
N GLY A 506 16.20 -22.22 -0.82
CA GLY A 506 16.24 -22.89 -2.12
C GLY A 506 17.46 -23.80 -2.36
N SER A 507 18.37 -23.93 -1.40
CA SER A 507 19.51 -24.87 -1.49
C SER A 507 19.39 -25.97 -0.46
N ASP A 508 19.66 -27.21 -0.86
CA ASP A 508 19.75 -28.36 0.07
C ASP A 508 21.12 -28.48 0.75
N ARG A 509 22.08 -27.66 0.35
CA ARG A 509 23.45 -27.68 0.90
C ARG A 509 23.64 -26.63 1.98
N PHE A 510 24.33 -27.00 3.05
CA PHE A 510 24.79 -26.06 4.06
C PHE A 510 25.97 -25.25 3.52
N ALA A 511 25.93 -23.92 3.68
CA ALA A 511 27.04 -23.04 3.44
C ALA A 511 28.07 -23.10 4.58
N VAL A 512 27.59 -23.36 5.80
CA VAL A 512 28.38 -23.69 6.99
C VAL A 512 27.60 -24.76 7.75
N LYS A 513 28.28 -25.78 8.28
CA LYS A 513 27.65 -26.85 9.02
C LYS A 513 28.41 -27.13 10.31
N ASP A 514 27.69 -27.10 11.44
CA ASP A 514 28.15 -27.45 12.79
C ASP A 514 29.47 -26.80 13.18
N PHE A 515 29.58 -25.47 12.95
CA PHE A 515 30.80 -24.73 13.25
C PHE A 515 30.81 -24.25 14.70
N ASN A 516 31.93 -24.48 15.39
CA ASN A 516 32.17 -24.10 16.78
C ASN A 516 33.42 -23.25 16.86
N LEU A 517 33.38 -22.15 17.64
CA LEU A 517 34.53 -21.25 17.84
C LEU A 517 34.36 -20.50 19.16
N GLU A 518 35.44 -20.35 19.88
CA GLU A 518 35.57 -19.45 21.04
C GLU A 518 36.77 -18.55 20.83
N VAL A 519 36.59 -17.23 21.01
CA VAL A 519 37.62 -16.22 20.97
C VAL A 519 37.62 -15.46 22.29
N TYR A 520 38.76 -15.35 22.94
CA TYR A 520 38.89 -14.75 24.26
C TYR A 520 39.25 -13.26 24.18
N ASP A 521 39.09 -12.55 25.29
CA ASP A 521 39.42 -11.13 25.37
C ASP A 521 40.92 -10.90 25.08
N GLY A 522 41.18 -9.86 24.25
CA GLY A 522 42.54 -9.51 23.82
C GLY A 522 43.14 -10.44 22.76
N GLU A 523 42.42 -11.46 22.30
CA GLU A 523 42.94 -12.39 21.30
C GLU A 523 42.83 -11.82 19.88
N VAL A 524 43.89 -12.02 19.08
CA VAL A 524 43.87 -11.77 17.62
C VAL A 524 43.66 -13.09 16.90
N PHE A 525 42.42 -13.31 16.43
CA PHE A 525 42.05 -14.56 15.77
C PHE A 525 42.03 -14.43 14.24
N GLY A 526 42.77 -15.27 13.55
CA GLY A 526 42.82 -15.33 12.08
C GLY A 526 41.87 -16.35 11.53
N PHE A 527 40.82 -15.90 10.80
CA PHE A 527 39.83 -16.77 10.18
C PHE A 527 40.18 -17.05 8.70
N ILE A 528 40.92 -18.14 8.45
CA ILE A 528 41.54 -18.48 7.17
C ILE A 528 40.80 -19.67 6.52
N GLY A 529 40.78 -19.71 5.20
CA GLY A 529 40.20 -20.81 4.41
C GLY A 529 40.04 -20.44 2.93
N HIS A 530 39.80 -21.42 2.07
CA HIS A 530 39.58 -21.21 0.62
C HIS A 530 38.29 -20.43 0.32
N ASN A 531 38.14 -19.94 -0.93
CA ASN A 531 36.92 -19.29 -1.35
C ASN A 531 35.75 -20.32 -1.33
N GLY A 532 34.62 -19.91 -0.74
CA GLY A 532 33.47 -20.79 -0.52
C GLY A 532 33.52 -21.60 0.79
N ALA A 533 34.55 -21.49 1.61
CA ALA A 533 34.63 -22.17 2.91
C ALA A 533 33.67 -21.64 4.00
N GLY A 534 32.77 -20.70 3.69
CA GLY A 534 31.80 -20.16 4.63
C GLY A 534 32.30 -18.98 5.49
N LYS A 535 33.53 -18.47 5.31
CA LYS A 535 34.11 -17.37 6.12
C LYS A 535 33.21 -16.13 6.19
N SER A 536 32.89 -15.57 5.02
CA SER A 536 32.05 -14.37 4.92
C SER A 536 30.62 -14.64 5.42
N THR A 537 30.10 -15.85 5.26
CA THR A 537 28.79 -16.28 5.80
C THR A 537 28.83 -16.27 7.31
N THR A 538 29.87 -16.86 7.94
CA THR A 538 30.02 -16.88 9.39
C THR A 538 30.15 -15.48 9.97
N ILE A 539 31.01 -14.63 9.39
CA ILE A 539 31.18 -13.23 9.84
C ILE A 539 29.88 -12.44 9.70
N LYS A 540 29.19 -12.54 8.54
CA LYS A 540 27.91 -11.83 8.33
C LYS A 540 26.81 -12.31 9.25
N SER A 541 26.80 -13.58 9.63
CA SER A 541 25.87 -14.10 10.64
C SER A 541 26.24 -13.58 12.04
N LEU A 542 27.53 -13.61 12.40
CA LEU A 542 28.01 -13.13 13.69
C LEU A 542 27.71 -11.65 13.94
N VAL A 543 27.85 -10.80 12.94
CA VAL A 543 27.50 -9.36 13.05
C VAL A 543 26.00 -9.08 12.86
N GLY A 544 25.18 -10.11 12.71
CA GLY A 544 23.71 -9.99 12.61
C GLY A 544 23.21 -9.37 11.29
N ILE A 545 24.00 -9.48 10.19
CA ILE A 545 23.58 -9.12 8.83
C ILE A 545 22.73 -10.23 8.22
N GLN A 546 23.03 -11.49 8.59
CA GLN A 546 22.31 -12.68 8.16
C GLN A 546 21.80 -13.44 9.37
N SER A 547 20.59 -13.99 9.28
CA SER A 547 20.05 -14.88 10.30
C SER A 547 20.84 -16.21 10.35
N ILE A 548 20.91 -16.85 11.49
CA ILE A 548 21.42 -18.22 11.63
C ILE A 548 20.29 -19.23 11.27
N THR A 549 20.69 -20.45 10.92
CA THR A 549 19.71 -21.53 10.65
C THR A 549 19.62 -22.47 11.86
N GLU A 550 20.75 -22.83 12.44
CA GLU A 550 20.86 -23.68 13.63
C GLU A 550 22.04 -23.21 14.47
N GLY A 551 22.02 -23.49 15.76
CA GLY A 551 23.05 -23.16 16.72
C GLY A 551 22.84 -21.80 17.40
N THR A 552 23.88 -21.28 18.04
CA THR A 552 23.89 -19.98 18.73
C THR A 552 25.19 -19.23 18.48
N MET A 553 25.12 -17.91 18.51
CA MET A 553 26.29 -17.02 18.46
C MET A 553 26.14 -15.94 19.54
N GLU A 554 27.18 -15.73 20.30
CA GLU A 554 27.25 -14.75 21.38
C GLU A 554 28.45 -13.83 21.20
N ILE A 555 28.27 -12.56 21.50
CA ILE A 555 29.32 -11.54 21.56
C ILE A 555 29.27 -10.87 22.92
N CYS A 556 30.37 -10.93 23.66
CA CYS A 556 30.47 -10.43 25.03
C CYS A 556 29.34 -10.99 25.93
N GLY A 557 28.94 -12.25 25.72
CA GLY A 557 27.87 -12.89 26.46
C GLY A 557 26.45 -12.54 25.97
N TYR A 558 26.29 -11.71 24.94
CA TYR A 558 25.00 -11.36 24.36
C TYR A 558 24.70 -12.21 23.12
N ASP A 559 23.60 -12.97 23.16
CA ASP A 559 23.10 -13.75 22.02
C ASP A 559 22.65 -12.81 20.89
N ILE A 560 23.18 -13.01 19.68
CA ILE A 560 22.97 -12.11 18.53
C ILE A 560 21.51 -12.10 18.03
N GLU A 561 20.71 -13.13 18.31
CA GLU A 561 19.31 -13.20 17.92
C GLU A 561 18.39 -12.71 19.04
N LYS A 562 18.69 -13.05 20.31
CA LYS A 562 17.84 -12.68 21.45
C LYS A 562 18.13 -11.25 21.95
N GLN A 563 19.39 -10.82 21.86
CA GLN A 563 19.88 -9.53 22.37
C GLN A 563 20.67 -8.78 21.29
N PRO A 564 20.07 -8.58 20.09
CA PRO A 564 20.81 -8.08 18.91
C PRO A 564 21.38 -6.66 19.08
N LEU A 565 20.74 -5.82 19.89
CA LEU A 565 21.23 -4.47 20.13
C LEU A 565 22.48 -4.47 21.00
N GLN A 566 22.45 -5.21 22.09
CA GLN A 566 23.56 -5.34 23.04
C GLN A 566 24.78 -5.96 22.35
N ALA A 567 24.56 -7.04 21.57
CA ALA A 567 25.63 -7.66 20.79
C ALA A 567 26.27 -6.64 19.80
N LYS A 568 25.44 -5.89 19.05
CA LYS A 568 25.91 -4.92 18.06
C LYS A 568 26.67 -3.73 18.65
N LEU A 569 26.34 -3.30 19.86
CA LEU A 569 27.07 -2.23 20.56
C LEU A 569 28.51 -2.63 20.91
N ASN A 570 28.83 -3.92 20.92
CA ASN A 570 30.16 -4.46 21.18
C ASN A 570 30.90 -4.90 19.90
N ILE A 571 30.42 -4.49 18.70
CA ILE A 571 31.03 -4.90 17.42
C ILE A 571 31.45 -3.70 16.61
N GLY A 572 32.73 -3.59 16.31
CA GLY A 572 33.25 -2.76 15.23
C GLY A 572 33.39 -3.61 13.95
N TYR A 573 32.55 -3.38 12.94
CA TYR A 573 32.55 -4.17 11.71
C TYR A 573 33.05 -3.36 10.51
N VAL A 574 34.05 -3.90 9.81
CA VAL A 574 34.57 -3.38 8.55
C VAL A 574 34.19 -4.34 7.44
N SER A 575 33.33 -3.91 6.51
CA SER A 575 32.85 -4.73 5.39
C SER A 575 33.86 -4.77 4.25
N ASP A 576 33.87 -5.86 3.48
CA ASP A 576 34.62 -6.00 2.23
C ASP A 576 34.26 -4.90 1.21
N ASN A 577 33.00 -4.52 1.16
CA ASN A 577 32.50 -3.43 0.34
C ASN A 577 32.38 -2.17 1.21
N HIS A 578 33.32 -1.24 1.05
CA HIS A 578 33.43 -0.01 1.82
C HIS A 578 32.33 0.99 1.44
N ALA A 579 31.07 0.60 1.65
CA ALA A 579 29.91 1.47 1.42
C ALA A 579 29.89 2.58 2.48
N VAL A 580 30.37 3.76 2.13
CA VAL A 580 30.38 4.97 2.96
C VAL A 580 29.40 6.00 2.42
N TYR A 581 28.98 6.92 3.28
CA TYR A 581 28.18 8.07 2.86
C TYR A 581 29.08 9.10 2.16
N GLU A 582 29.24 8.98 0.86
CA GLU A 582 30.20 9.77 0.06
C GLU A 582 30.01 11.29 0.13
N LYS A 583 28.82 11.75 0.48
CA LYS A 583 28.49 13.18 0.64
C LYS A 583 28.82 13.75 2.01
N LEU A 584 29.22 12.93 2.96
CA LEU A 584 29.69 13.39 4.26
C LEU A 584 31.18 13.67 4.21
N THR A 585 31.66 14.61 5.04
CA THR A 585 33.07 14.71 5.35
C THR A 585 33.51 13.53 6.21
N GLY A 586 34.79 13.22 6.25
CA GLY A 586 35.31 12.16 7.11
C GLY A 586 34.94 12.38 8.58
N ARG A 587 35.01 13.64 9.05
CA ARG A 587 34.61 14.03 10.41
C ARG A 587 33.15 13.81 10.69
N GLU A 588 32.28 14.18 9.78
CA GLU A 588 30.83 13.94 9.91
C GLU A 588 30.48 12.45 9.92
N TYR A 589 31.18 11.66 9.11
CA TYR A 589 30.99 10.21 9.07
C TYR A 589 31.40 9.54 10.39
N ILE A 590 32.57 9.88 10.94
CA ILE A 590 33.02 9.36 12.25
C ILE A 590 32.05 9.80 13.35
N ASN A 591 31.63 11.07 13.36
CA ASN A 591 30.65 11.56 14.32
C ASN A 591 29.30 10.82 14.21
N TYR A 592 28.83 10.56 12.99
CA TYR A 592 27.62 9.79 12.75
C TYR A 592 27.72 8.37 13.33
N VAL A 593 28.85 7.68 13.11
CA VAL A 593 29.06 6.34 13.67
C VAL A 593 29.18 6.41 15.18
N ALA A 594 29.95 7.36 15.73
CA ALA A 594 30.09 7.56 17.17
C ALA A 594 28.72 7.83 17.86
N ASP A 595 27.81 8.56 17.20
CA ASP A 595 26.44 8.77 17.69
C ASP A 595 25.64 7.45 17.73
N LEU A 596 25.85 6.54 16.79
CA LEU A 596 25.19 5.22 16.79
C LEU A 596 25.67 4.34 17.95
N TYR A 597 26.92 4.46 18.34
CA TYR A 597 27.52 3.72 19.46
C TYR A 597 27.50 4.50 20.78
N LEU A 598 26.78 5.63 20.85
CA LEU A 598 26.57 6.43 22.06
C LEU A 598 27.87 6.95 22.71
N VAL A 599 28.90 7.17 21.91
CA VAL A 599 30.21 7.65 22.40
C VAL A 599 30.09 9.11 22.86
N SER A 600 30.57 9.40 24.08
CA SER A 600 30.56 10.75 24.63
C SER A 600 31.34 11.74 23.74
N LYS A 601 31.01 13.04 23.83
CA LYS A 601 31.76 14.06 23.04
C LYS A 601 33.23 14.09 23.37
N GLU A 602 33.58 13.95 24.65
CA GLU A 602 34.93 13.97 25.16
C GLU A 602 35.74 12.77 24.64
N ASP A 603 35.20 11.57 24.76
CA ASP A 603 35.82 10.34 24.26
C ASP A 603 35.92 10.33 22.74
N ARG A 604 34.89 10.79 22.06
CA ARG A 604 34.85 10.91 20.59
C ARG A 604 36.00 11.82 20.11
N THR A 605 36.11 13.01 20.67
CA THR A 605 37.17 13.96 20.27
C THR A 605 38.55 13.35 20.49
N ARG A 606 38.79 12.80 21.67
CA ARG A 606 40.08 12.17 22.03
C ARG A 606 40.41 10.99 21.09
N ARG A 607 39.44 10.09 20.84
CA ARG A 607 39.66 8.92 19.97
C ARG A 607 39.79 9.32 18.51
N MET A 608 39.01 10.30 18.05
CA MET A 608 39.10 10.82 16.69
C MET A 608 40.46 11.42 16.41
N GLU A 609 40.94 12.31 17.25
CA GLU A 609 42.29 12.91 17.12
C GLU A 609 43.36 11.82 17.07
N LYS A 610 43.32 10.86 18.01
CA LYS A 610 44.24 9.75 18.05
C LYS A 610 44.27 8.93 16.77
N TYR A 611 43.08 8.49 16.29
CA TYR A 611 43.01 7.58 15.15
C TYR A 611 43.20 8.31 13.82
N VAL A 612 42.69 9.53 13.66
CA VAL A 612 42.95 10.35 12.47
C VAL A 612 44.46 10.59 12.28
N GLY A 613 45.18 10.93 13.37
CA GLY A 613 46.62 11.06 13.35
C GLY A 613 47.33 9.74 13.03
N MET A 614 46.92 8.63 13.67
CA MET A 614 47.51 7.31 13.42
C MET A 614 47.39 6.85 11.97
N PHE A 615 46.26 7.16 11.31
CA PHE A 615 46.00 6.76 9.92
C PHE A 615 46.39 7.83 8.88
N GLY A 616 46.90 9.00 9.30
CA GLY A 616 47.39 10.07 8.43
C GLY A 616 46.30 10.70 7.58
N LEU A 617 45.15 11.01 8.19
CA LEU A 617 43.99 11.65 7.54
C LEU A 617 43.77 13.09 8.02
N GLU A 618 44.67 13.71 8.77
CA GLU A 618 44.49 15.04 9.39
C GLU A 618 44.17 16.12 8.36
N ASN A 619 44.82 16.08 7.22
CA ASN A 619 44.66 17.08 6.15
C ASN A 619 43.41 16.81 5.27
N SER A 620 42.73 15.68 5.47
CA SER A 620 41.64 15.26 4.61
C SER A 620 40.31 15.03 5.36
N ILE A 621 40.34 15.03 6.69
CA ILE A 621 39.21 14.65 7.52
C ILE A 621 37.96 15.55 7.30
N ASP A 622 38.16 16.78 6.89
CA ASP A 622 37.10 17.76 6.64
C ASP A 622 36.68 17.83 5.15
N ASN A 623 37.31 17.01 4.29
CA ASN A 623 36.88 16.86 2.90
C ASN A 623 35.77 15.83 2.76
N GLU A 624 34.92 15.98 1.72
CA GLU A 624 33.89 14.96 1.39
C GLU A 624 34.56 13.61 1.06
N ILE A 625 34.00 12.52 1.60
CA ILE A 625 34.52 11.15 1.41
C ILE A 625 34.50 10.74 -0.08
N LYS A 626 33.68 11.35 -0.89
CA LYS A 626 33.65 11.11 -2.32
C LYS A 626 34.99 11.48 -3.00
N SER A 627 35.76 12.42 -2.42
CA SER A 627 37.10 12.81 -2.90
C SER A 627 38.22 11.89 -2.42
N TYR A 628 37.93 10.95 -1.50
CA TYR A 628 38.88 10.05 -0.94
C TYR A 628 39.32 8.98 -1.94
N SER A 629 40.61 8.65 -1.95
CA SER A 629 41.10 7.45 -2.63
C SER A 629 40.53 6.19 -1.96
N HIS A 630 40.61 5.06 -2.65
CA HIS A 630 40.12 3.77 -2.12
C HIS A 630 40.76 3.45 -0.75
N GLY A 631 42.08 3.66 -0.61
CA GLY A 631 42.77 3.46 0.66
C GLY A 631 42.35 4.43 1.77
N MET A 632 42.03 5.68 1.44
CA MET A 632 41.45 6.62 2.41
C MET A 632 40.05 6.23 2.85
N LYS A 633 39.22 5.70 1.93
CA LYS A 633 37.90 5.15 2.27
C LYS A 633 38.03 3.95 3.21
N GLN A 634 39.01 3.08 3.02
CA GLN A 634 39.30 1.99 3.95
C GLN A 634 39.67 2.52 5.33
N LYS A 635 40.61 3.46 5.40
CA LYS A 635 41.08 4.06 6.67
C LYS A 635 39.94 4.68 7.46
N ILE A 636 39.06 5.46 6.80
CA ILE A 636 37.95 6.11 7.50
C ILE A 636 36.91 5.12 8.07
N VAL A 637 36.66 4.00 7.39
CA VAL A 637 35.79 2.94 7.88
C VAL A 637 36.41 2.22 9.08
N VAL A 638 37.73 1.97 9.04
CA VAL A 638 38.47 1.39 10.20
C VAL A 638 38.42 2.32 11.40
N ILE A 639 38.68 3.64 11.20
CA ILE A 639 38.56 4.63 12.28
C ILE A 639 37.16 4.63 12.89
N ALA A 640 36.13 4.61 12.04
CA ALA A 640 34.75 4.59 12.48
C ALA A 640 34.42 3.30 13.27
N ALA A 641 35.00 2.16 12.90
CA ALA A 641 34.83 0.90 13.64
C ALA A 641 35.61 0.87 14.99
N LEU A 642 36.60 1.73 15.17
CA LEU A 642 37.41 1.83 16.39
C LEU A 642 36.95 2.96 17.33
N ILE A 643 35.92 3.71 16.95
CA ILE A 643 35.55 4.93 17.67
C ILE A 643 34.79 4.66 18.99
N HIS A 644 34.23 3.47 19.18
CA HIS A 644 33.46 3.06 20.36
C HIS A 644 34.18 2.11 21.30
#